data_404a25d2e9e4fc5e2c8ee1a13c480d33
#
_entry.id   404a25d2e9e4fc5e2c8ee1a13c480d33
#
_cell.length_a   1.000
_cell.length_b   1.000
_cell.length_c   1.000
_cell.angle_alpha   90.00
_cell.angle_beta   90.00
_cell.angle_gamma   90.00
#
_symmetry.space_group_name_H-M   'P 1'
#
loop_
_entity.id
_entity.type
_entity.pdbx_description
1 polymer ?
#
loop_
_entity_poly.entity_id
_entity_poly.type
_entity_poly.pdbx_seq_one_letter_code
_entity_poly.pdbx_strand_id
1 'polypeptide(L)'
;VANQEHLIQLMKGVDNWNLWRKESWSIKPDISEANLSGMNLQGIFLTQSDLRQVNFGGTNLSGANINQALLNGTILDGANLCRAGLSGINLQSTVFGNANLEEAVLSCSNLINVDLSQVNLRRANLQGAELNRANLSRVDLSYSDLSLAKLNGTYLNGAILLATNLYQADLKEANLCGANLKHADLSRAFLHKTQIDQATFLEAKWLFVWAVVNEVGKVKNLCGIDLRRVNFSGSDLSYFDFSTANLSEANLSQVNFTGANLSKANLYGACLNGATLLEANLKEANLMSATLSNANLSGCDISGNIVRIDLEGADLSRACLFEANLFRAKLFRANLREADLRRADLTEANLVRADLSKAYLEQANLRHTQAMEANFTEARLTGACLEDWSINYDTKLDGVICDYVYKKLCKKERRPRNGKFAPGEFTALFQKAIETVDLIFIDGVDWQAFFLSFQELRTRYSGNISVQAIEKKSGDVFVIRLEVPSEIDKTAIEEQHHELYKMQLAAIYNKMALQEEQLSFYCQQLEHERQKNTEFSSIIKILAENQTKSSETIKIMAEKESSRIINTGGGNYVESNTGTYVQGSYINMSQDLLQAASQIQDLIEQLQNQGLTVDIAKEQVANEMATEAQKNPTMKNKLVKWGQSLGSATVSDVVKGTVKLAIRSAGIPLP
;
A
#
# COMPACT_ATOMS: atom_id res chain seq x y z
N VAL A 1 2.42 3.08 -62.47
CA VAL A 1 1.59 2.49 -63.55
C VAL A 1 1.66 0.99 -63.41
N ALA A 2 0.49 0.34 -63.42
CA ALA A 2 0.35 -1.10 -63.25
C ALA A 2 1.18 -1.93 -64.23
N ASN A 3 1.61 -3.12 -63.81
CA ASN A 3 2.18 -4.13 -64.68
C ASN A 3 1.06 -4.70 -65.59
N GLN A 4 1.20 -4.55 -66.90
CA GLN A 4 0.18 -4.94 -67.89
C GLN A 4 -0.10 -6.44 -67.86
N GLU A 5 0.92 -7.29 -67.64
CA GLU A 5 0.75 -8.74 -67.55
C GLU A 5 -0.11 -9.12 -66.35
N HIS A 6 0.11 -8.46 -65.22
CA HIS A 6 -0.70 -8.67 -64.01
C HIS A 6 -2.16 -8.23 -64.23
N LEU A 7 -2.39 -7.09 -64.91
CA LEU A 7 -3.75 -6.68 -65.25
C LEU A 7 -4.43 -7.67 -66.20
N ILE A 8 -3.73 -8.16 -67.22
CA ILE A 8 -4.26 -9.19 -68.13
C ILE A 8 -4.65 -10.45 -67.34
N GLN A 9 -3.84 -10.88 -66.38
CA GLN A 9 -4.18 -12.03 -65.53
C GLN A 9 -5.45 -11.76 -64.69
N LEU A 10 -5.56 -10.55 -64.15
CA LEU A 10 -6.75 -10.16 -63.35
C LEU A 10 -8.02 -10.15 -64.19
N MET A 11 -7.96 -9.63 -65.42
CA MET A 11 -9.08 -9.58 -66.36
C MET A 11 -9.58 -10.92 -66.83
N LYS A 12 -8.82 -12.01 -66.63
CA LYS A 12 -9.27 -13.40 -66.88
C LYS A 12 -10.27 -13.91 -65.81
N GLY A 13 -10.52 -13.10 -64.78
CA GLY A 13 -11.42 -13.38 -63.67
C GLY A 13 -10.74 -13.93 -62.43
N VAL A 14 -11.51 -13.94 -61.31
CA VAL A 14 -11.02 -14.23 -59.96
C VAL A 14 -10.42 -15.62 -59.83
N ASP A 15 -11.06 -16.63 -60.40
CA ASP A 15 -10.59 -18.02 -60.30
C ASP A 15 -9.23 -18.22 -60.98
N ASN A 16 -9.07 -17.65 -62.18
CA ASN A 16 -7.80 -17.67 -62.91
C ASN A 16 -6.70 -16.87 -62.18
N TRP A 17 -7.06 -15.70 -61.63
CA TRP A 17 -6.15 -14.93 -60.81
C TRP A 17 -5.69 -15.70 -59.58
N ASN A 18 -6.61 -16.31 -58.84
CA ASN A 18 -6.31 -17.03 -57.63
C ASN A 18 -5.47 -18.29 -57.91
N LEU A 19 -5.72 -18.98 -59.02
CA LEU A 19 -4.87 -20.09 -59.47
C LEU A 19 -3.45 -19.62 -59.79
N TRP A 20 -3.33 -18.56 -60.59
CA TRP A 20 -2.03 -17.92 -60.88
C TRP A 20 -1.30 -17.47 -59.63
N ARG A 21 -2.01 -16.91 -58.63
CA ARG A 21 -1.44 -16.53 -57.36
C ARG A 21 -0.90 -17.72 -56.56
N LYS A 22 -1.55 -18.87 -56.61
CA LYS A 22 -1.05 -20.09 -55.96
C LYS A 22 0.22 -20.62 -56.63
N GLU A 23 0.27 -20.59 -57.93
CA GLU A 23 1.44 -21.03 -58.71
C GLU A 23 2.62 -20.04 -58.64
N SER A 24 2.31 -18.77 -58.55
CA SER A 24 3.28 -17.64 -58.57
C SER A 24 3.30 -16.90 -57.23
N TRP A 25 3.33 -17.61 -56.12
CA TRP A 25 3.20 -17.03 -54.75
C TRP A 25 4.31 -16.03 -54.41
N SER A 26 5.52 -16.13 -55.02
CA SER A 26 6.66 -15.22 -54.79
C SER A 26 6.53 -13.90 -55.53
N ILE A 27 5.67 -13.82 -56.54
CA ILE A 27 5.43 -12.60 -57.30
C ILE A 27 4.57 -11.66 -56.46
N LYS A 28 4.99 -10.40 -56.36
CA LYS A 28 4.19 -9.30 -55.82
C LYS A 28 3.46 -8.62 -56.96
N PRO A 29 2.14 -8.86 -57.15
CA PRO A 29 1.41 -8.25 -58.24
C PRO A 29 1.43 -6.71 -58.14
N ASP A 30 1.67 -6.05 -59.22
CA ASP A 30 1.52 -4.60 -59.35
C ASP A 30 0.33 -4.33 -60.26
N ILE A 31 -0.76 -3.83 -59.68
CA ILE A 31 -1.95 -3.35 -60.38
C ILE A 31 -2.25 -1.90 -59.94
N SER A 32 -1.19 -1.17 -59.53
CA SER A 32 -1.30 0.22 -59.08
C SER A 32 -1.96 1.12 -60.15
N GLU A 33 -2.69 2.14 -59.68
CA GLU A 33 -3.42 3.11 -60.52
C GLU A 33 -4.53 2.48 -61.42
N ALA A 34 -4.82 1.18 -61.29
CA ALA A 34 -5.87 0.54 -62.08
C ALA A 34 -7.28 1.05 -61.67
N ASN A 35 -8.16 1.17 -62.65
CA ASN A 35 -9.57 1.37 -62.40
C ASN A 35 -10.31 0.05 -62.43
N LEU A 36 -10.71 -0.45 -61.28
CA LEU A 36 -11.42 -1.69 -61.06
C LEU A 36 -12.83 -1.47 -60.47
N SER A 37 -13.33 -0.24 -60.61
CA SER A 37 -14.59 0.16 -60.03
C SER A 37 -15.78 -0.69 -60.56
N GLY A 38 -16.66 -1.07 -59.63
CA GLY A 38 -17.88 -1.86 -59.92
C GLY A 38 -17.61 -3.32 -60.31
N MET A 39 -16.37 -3.80 -60.30
CA MET A 39 -16.02 -5.19 -60.63
C MET A 39 -16.48 -6.16 -59.51
N ASN A 40 -16.75 -7.42 -59.91
CA ASN A 40 -16.91 -8.49 -58.93
C ASN A 40 -15.59 -9.23 -58.73
N LEU A 41 -14.93 -8.94 -57.60
CA LEU A 41 -13.65 -9.52 -57.18
C LEU A 41 -13.78 -10.33 -55.89
N GLN A 42 -14.96 -10.93 -55.66
CA GLN A 42 -15.24 -11.72 -54.49
C GLN A 42 -14.20 -12.83 -54.29
N GLY A 43 -13.62 -12.94 -53.12
CA GLY A 43 -12.65 -13.99 -52.73
C GLY A 43 -11.31 -13.90 -53.45
N ILE A 44 -10.97 -12.77 -54.06
CA ILE A 44 -9.70 -12.58 -54.77
C ILE A 44 -8.50 -12.60 -53.81
N PHE A 45 -7.36 -13.15 -54.28
CA PHE A 45 -6.09 -13.16 -53.53
C PHE A 45 -5.18 -12.01 -53.97
N LEU A 46 -5.23 -10.90 -53.23
CA LEU A 46 -4.42 -9.69 -53.47
C LEU A 46 -3.30 -9.52 -52.42
N THR A 47 -2.94 -10.61 -51.73
CA THR A 47 -1.87 -10.59 -50.73
C THR A 47 -0.55 -10.04 -51.32
N GLN A 48 0.10 -9.10 -50.61
CA GLN A 48 1.38 -8.47 -51.00
C GLN A 48 1.33 -7.73 -52.32
N SER A 49 0.16 -7.46 -52.90
CA SER A 49 0.01 -6.72 -54.15
C SER A 49 0.26 -5.22 -53.93
N ASP A 50 0.78 -4.58 -54.96
CA ASP A 50 0.79 -3.12 -55.07
C ASP A 50 -0.57 -2.66 -55.62
N LEU A 51 -1.39 -2.08 -54.72
CA LEU A 51 -2.73 -1.55 -55.00
C LEU A 51 -2.77 -0.03 -54.88
N ARG A 52 -1.62 0.62 -54.84
CA ARG A 52 -1.56 2.07 -54.66
C ARG A 52 -2.35 2.78 -55.75
N GLN A 53 -3.18 3.74 -55.33
CA GLN A 53 -4.02 4.56 -56.22
C GLN A 53 -5.00 3.75 -57.09
N VAL A 54 -5.28 2.49 -56.75
CA VAL A 54 -6.34 1.70 -57.41
C VAL A 54 -7.71 2.26 -57.05
N ASN A 55 -8.57 2.37 -58.02
CA ASN A 55 -9.98 2.68 -57.83
C ASN A 55 -10.81 1.39 -57.71
N PHE A 56 -11.27 1.06 -56.50
CA PHE A 56 -12.19 -0.04 -56.24
C PHE A 56 -13.61 0.47 -55.91
N GLY A 57 -13.95 1.68 -56.32
CA GLY A 57 -15.27 2.27 -56.03
C GLY A 57 -16.40 1.34 -56.44
N GLY A 58 -17.31 0.99 -55.52
CA GLY A 58 -18.42 0.06 -55.73
C GLY A 58 -18.00 -1.40 -56.06
N THR A 59 -16.76 -1.79 -55.94
CA THR A 59 -16.24 -3.14 -56.23
C THR A 59 -16.71 -4.14 -55.16
N ASN A 60 -17.08 -5.35 -55.58
CA ASN A 60 -17.31 -6.46 -54.64
C ASN A 60 -15.99 -7.17 -54.33
N LEU A 61 -15.42 -6.87 -53.17
CA LEU A 61 -14.23 -7.49 -52.59
C LEU A 61 -14.54 -8.41 -51.43
N SER A 62 -15.81 -8.87 -51.30
CA SER A 62 -16.19 -9.71 -50.16
C SER A 62 -15.37 -11.00 -50.10
N GLY A 63 -14.82 -11.28 -48.90
CA GLY A 63 -13.91 -12.42 -48.66
C GLY A 63 -12.55 -12.29 -49.36
N ALA A 64 -12.22 -11.16 -49.95
CA ALA A 64 -10.91 -10.94 -50.56
C ALA A 64 -9.76 -11.01 -49.54
N ASN A 65 -8.62 -11.55 -49.91
CA ASN A 65 -7.42 -11.53 -49.09
C ASN A 65 -6.48 -10.44 -49.56
N ILE A 66 -6.47 -9.31 -48.85
CA ILE A 66 -5.68 -8.11 -49.19
C ILE A 66 -4.50 -7.93 -48.21
N ASN A 67 -4.27 -8.90 -47.36
CA ASN A 67 -3.25 -8.82 -46.31
C ASN A 67 -1.87 -8.45 -46.89
N GLN A 68 -1.13 -7.58 -46.21
CA GLN A 68 0.21 -7.11 -46.63
C GLN A 68 0.27 -6.39 -47.97
N ALA A 69 -0.86 -5.98 -48.57
CA ALA A 69 -0.89 -5.17 -49.76
C ALA A 69 -0.55 -3.71 -49.48
N LEU A 70 -0.12 -2.96 -50.51
CA LEU A 70 0.10 -1.52 -50.46
C LEU A 70 -1.16 -0.79 -50.95
N LEU A 71 -1.84 -0.04 -50.07
CA LEU A 71 -3.12 0.64 -50.36
C LEU A 71 -3.02 2.18 -50.34
N ASN A 72 -1.85 2.75 -50.37
CA ASN A 72 -1.74 4.21 -50.30
C ASN A 72 -2.46 4.89 -51.47
N GLY A 73 -3.42 5.75 -51.17
CA GLY A 73 -4.23 6.45 -52.17
C GLY A 73 -5.31 5.60 -52.85
N THR A 74 -5.55 4.38 -52.37
CA THR A 74 -6.62 3.51 -52.87
C THR A 74 -7.98 4.09 -52.58
N ILE A 75 -8.92 4.01 -53.50
CA ILE A 75 -10.32 4.44 -53.37
C ILE A 75 -11.17 3.18 -53.19
N LEU A 76 -11.88 3.10 -52.04
CA LEU A 76 -12.77 2.00 -51.66
C LEU A 76 -14.24 2.47 -51.46
N ASP A 77 -14.55 3.70 -51.90
CA ASP A 77 -15.89 4.27 -51.70
C ASP A 77 -16.98 3.34 -52.29
N GLY A 78 -17.95 2.96 -51.44
CA GLY A 78 -19.01 2.01 -51.81
C GLY A 78 -18.57 0.58 -52.06
N ALA A 79 -17.30 0.23 -51.88
CA ALA A 79 -16.81 -1.14 -52.02
C ALA A 79 -17.38 -2.09 -50.95
N ASN A 80 -17.70 -3.31 -51.34
CA ASN A 80 -18.06 -4.37 -50.43
C ASN A 80 -16.84 -5.20 -50.01
N LEU A 81 -16.35 -4.98 -48.80
CA LEU A 81 -15.21 -5.68 -48.20
C LEU A 81 -15.67 -6.63 -47.08
N CYS A 82 -16.94 -7.05 -47.08
CA CYS A 82 -17.47 -7.97 -46.07
C CYS A 82 -16.58 -9.22 -45.97
N ARG A 83 -16.11 -9.56 -44.76
CA ARG A 83 -15.20 -10.68 -44.49
C ARG A 83 -13.83 -10.60 -45.18
N ALA A 84 -13.43 -9.46 -45.69
CA ALA A 84 -12.12 -9.31 -46.35
C ALA A 84 -10.99 -9.31 -45.28
N GLY A 85 -9.82 -9.86 -45.69
CA GLY A 85 -8.60 -9.81 -44.89
C GLY A 85 -7.77 -8.57 -45.23
N LEU A 86 -7.59 -7.69 -44.24
CA LEU A 86 -6.87 -6.40 -44.35
C LEU A 86 -5.87 -6.25 -43.19
N SER A 87 -5.39 -7.36 -42.61
CA SER A 87 -4.52 -7.34 -41.44
C SER A 87 -3.13 -6.78 -41.69
N GLY A 88 -2.63 -5.97 -40.77
CA GLY A 88 -1.26 -5.49 -40.72
C GLY A 88 -0.91 -4.53 -41.86
N ILE A 89 -1.87 -3.86 -42.48
CA ILE A 89 -1.67 -2.98 -43.62
C ILE A 89 -1.77 -1.51 -43.24
N ASN A 90 -1.12 -0.65 -44.06
CA ASN A 90 -1.22 0.80 -43.90
C ASN A 90 -2.38 1.33 -44.77
N LEU A 91 -3.38 1.90 -44.09
CA LEU A 91 -4.62 2.42 -44.67
C LEU A 91 -4.73 3.96 -44.55
N GLN A 92 -3.71 4.64 -44.06
CA GLN A 92 -3.77 6.09 -43.75
C GLN A 92 -4.24 7.00 -44.88
N SER A 93 -3.92 6.67 -46.13
CA SER A 93 -4.30 7.45 -47.31
C SER A 93 -5.42 6.79 -48.10
N THR A 94 -6.11 5.79 -47.54
CA THR A 94 -7.19 5.07 -48.21
C THR A 94 -8.52 5.82 -48.05
N VAL A 95 -9.29 5.97 -49.11
CA VAL A 95 -10.60 6.59 -49.10
C VAL A 95 -11.67 5.51 -49.02
N PHE A 96 -12.33 5.39 -47.86
CA PHE A 96 -13.33 4.35 -47.63
C PHE A 96 -14.75 4.76 -48.04
N GLY A 97 -15.10 6.04 -47.90
CA GLY A 97 -16.49 6.51 -48.14
C GLY A 97 -17.53 5.60 -47.48
N ASN A 98 -18.50 5.11 -48.30
CA ASN A 98 -19.58 4.23 -47.81
C ASN A 98 -19.20 2.72 -47.88
N ALA A 99 -17.95 2.34 -47.71
CA ALA A 99 -17.51 0.94 -47.81
C ALA A 99 -18.20 0.06 -46.74
N ASN A 100 -18.46 -1.19 -47.13
CA ASN A 100 -18.93 -2.21 -46.21
C ASN A 100 -17.78 -3.10 -45.73
N LEU A 101 -17.38 -2.96 -44.50
CA LEU A 101 -16.33 -3.74 -43.80
C LEU A 101 -16.91 -4.70 -42.75
N GLU A 102 -18.18 -5.09 -42.87
CA GLU A 102 -18.81 -6.02 -41.95
C GLU A 102 -18.03 -7.33 -41.89
N GLU A 103 -17.72 -7.82 -40.67
CA GLU A 103 -16.91 -9.02 -40.43
C GLU A 103 -15.50 -8.98 -41.07
N ALA A 104 -15.02 -7.84 -41.55
CA ALA A 104 -13.67 -7.73 -42.09
C ALA A 104 -12.60 -7.85 -41.00
N VAL A 105 -11.41 -8.33 -41.38
CA VAL A 105 -10.28 -8.50 -40.46
C VAL A 105 -9.25 -7.42 -40.70
N LEU A 106 -9.20 -6.43 -39.80
CA LEU A 106 -8.32 -5.26 -39.83
C LEU A 106 -7.29 -5.29 -38.68
N SER A 107 -7.03 -6.45 -38.13
CA SER A 107 -6.15 -6.57 -36.96
C SER A 107 -4.75 -6.00 -37.26
N CYS A 108 -4.22 -5.21 -36.29
CA CYS A 108 -2.92 -4.56 -36.37
C CYS A 108 -2.73 -3.63 -37.60
N SER A 109 -3.81 -3.20 -38.28
CA SER A 109 -3.72 -2.25 -39.39
C SER A 109 -3.56 -0.81 -38.92
N ASN A 110 -2.92 0.01 -39.74
CA ASN A 110 -2.73 1.43 -39.46
C ASN A 110 -3.83 2.26 -40.14
N LEU A 111 -4.71 2.83 -39.33
CA LEU A 111 -5.87 3.66 -39.67
C LEU A 111 -5.77 5.06 -39.05
N ILE A 112 -4.57 5.52 -38.71
CA ILE A 112 -4.35 6.83 -38.08
C ILE A 112 -4.87 7.95 -38.97
N ASN A 113 -5.70 8.85 -38.40
CA ASN A 113 -6.34 9.99 -39.06
C ASN A 113 -7.27 9.63 -40.24
N VAL A 114 -7.67 8.37 -40.40
CA VAL A 114 -8.60 7.96 -41.48
C VAL A 114 -10.02 8.36 -41.17
N ASP A 115 -10.75 8.79 -42.20
CA ASP A 115 -12.20 8.99 -42.08
C ASP A 115 -12.95 7.69 -42.39
N LEU A 116 -13.64 7.15 -41.38
CA LEU A 116 -14.44 5.94 -41.43
C LEU A 116 -15.91 6.26 -41.11
N SER A 117 -16.32 7.52 -41.06
CA SER A 117 -17.62 7.95 -40.53
C SER A 117 -18.86 7.42 -41.27
N GLN A 118 -18.66 6.89 -42.49
CA GLN A 118 -19.73 6.30 -43.30
C GLN A 118 -19.58 4.79 -43.52
N VAL A 119 -18.61 4.17 -42.86
CA VAL A 119 -18.23 2.77 -43.05
C VAL A 119 -19.08 1.86 -42.15
N ASN A 120 -19.52 0.73 -42.66
CA ASN A 120 -20.07 -0.32 -41.81
C ASN A 120 -18.92 -1.21 -41.26
N LEU A 121 -18.69 -1.17 -39.94
CA LEU A 121 -17.66 -1.94 -39.25
C LEU A 121 -18.25 -2.99 -38.28
N ARG A 122 -19.52 -3.31 -38.46
CA ARG A 122 -20.19 -4.27 -37.60
C ARG A 122 -19.49 -5.63 -37.62
N ARG A 123 -19.24 -6.21 -36.42
CA ARG A 123 -18.51 -7.49 -36.25
C ARG A 123 -17.09 -7.49 -36.84
N ALA A 124 -16.53 -6.35 -37.23
CA ALA A 124 -15.16 -6.31 -37.71
C ALA A 124 -14.15 -6.64 -36.62
N ASN A 125 -13.05 -7.27 -37.00
CA ASN A 125 -11.91 -7.51 -36.13
C ASN A 125 -10.88 -6.39 -36.31
N LEU A 126 -10.79 -5.48 -35.35
CA LEU A 126 -9.87 -4.35 -35.28
C LEU A 126 -8.85 -4.54 -34.14
N GLN A 127 -8.61 -5.77 -33.70
CA GLN A 127 -7.71 -6.08 -32.60
C GLN A 127 -6.32 -5.46 -32.85
N GLY A 128 -5.85 -4.63 -31.90
CA GLY A 128 -4.55 -3.97 -31.98
C GLY A 128 -4.41 -2.97 -33.12
N ALA A 129 -5.49 -2.58 -33.81
CA ALA A 129 -5.45 -1.57 -34.85
C ALA A 129 -5.05 -0.19 -34.32
N GLU A 130 -4.32 0.59 -35.14
CA GLU A 130 -3.93 1.96 -34.83
C GLU A 130 -4.97 2.93 -35.40
N LEU A 131 -5.88 3.39 -34.56
CA LEU A 131 -7.02 4.27 -34.90
C LEU A 131 -6.86 5.68 -34.31
N ASN A 132 -5.65 6.05 -33.91
CA ASN A 132 -5.45 7.35 -33.28
C ASN A 132 -5.96 8.48 -34.18
N ARG A 133 -6.84 9.36 -33.62
CA ARG A 133 -7.45 10.47 -34.31
C ARG A 133 -8.26 10.11 -35.58
N ALA A 134 -8.64 8.85 -35.75
CA ALA A 134 -9.55 8.44 -36.80
C ALA A 134 -10.95 9.01 -36.54
N ASN A 135 -11.71 9.26 -37.62
CA ASN A 135 -13.11 9.64 -37.52
C ASN A 135 -14.02 8.42 -37.63
N LEU A 136 -14.57 7.98 -36.51
CA LEU A 136 -15.56 6.90 -36.37
C LEU A 136 -16.90 7.45 -35.91
N SER A 137 -17.18 8.73 -36.14
CA SER A 137 -18.42 9.37 -35.71
C SER A 137 -19.62 8.68 -36.32
N ARG A 138 -20.60 8.29 -35.48
CA ARG A 138 -21.88 7.64 -35.86
C ARG A 138 -21.75 6.26 -36.52
N VAL A 139 -20.57 5.66 -36.49
CA VAL A 139 -20.29 4.34 -37.09
C VAL A 139 -20.93 3.22 -36.26
N ASP A 140 -21.44 2.18 -36.92
CA ASP A 140 -21.84 0.95 -36.26
C ASP A 140 -20.65 0.00 -36.11
N LEU A 141 -20.17 -0.12 -34.87
CA LEU A 141 -19.12 -1.03 -34.39
C LEU A 141 -19.71 -2.16 -33.53
N SER A 142 -21.01 -2.39 -33.62
CA SER A 142 -21.65 -3.43 -32.78
C SER A 142 -21.00 -4.79 -32.99
N TYR A 143 -20.69 -5.47 -31.86
CA TYR A 143 -20.07 -6.79 -31.83
C TYR A 143 -18.67 -6.87 -32.45
N SER A 144 -18.01 -5.74 -32.72
CA SER A 144 -16.64 -5.72 -33.23
C SER A 144 -15.63 -5.99 -32.12
N ASP A 145 -14.43 -6.43 -32.52
CA ASP A 145 -13.30 -6.60 -31.62
C ASP A 145 -12.29 -5.46 -31.81
N LEU A 146 -12.25 -4.54 -30.83
CA LEU A 146 -11.29 -3.44 -30.73
C LEU A 146 -10.32 -3.69 -29.55
N SER A 147 -10.15 -4.94 -29.12
CA SER A 147 -9.21 -5.21 -28.05
C SER A 147 -7.80 -4.79 -28.42
N LEU A 148 -7.07 -4.18 -27.45
CA LEU A 148 -5.72 -3.65 -27.65
C LEU A 148 -5.61 -2.53 -28.71
N ALA A 149 -6.72 -2.03 -29.28
CA ALA A 149 -6.69 -0.98 -30.28
C ALA A 149 -6.20 0.34 -29.68
N LYS A 150 -5.46 1.13 -30.47
CA LYS A 150 -5.01 2.48 -30.12
C LYS A 150 -6.05 3.49 -30.63
N LEU A 151 -6.86 4.02 -29.74
CA LEU A 151 -7.99 4.93 -30.03
C LEU A 151 -7.74 6.34 -29.46
N ASN A 152 -6.49 6.73 -29.25
CA ASN A 152 -6.18 8.02 -28.66
C ASN A 152 -6.67 9.19 -29.54
N GLY A 153 -7.51 10.07 -28.96
CA GLY A 153 -8.08 11.21 -29.65
C GLY A 153 -9.05 10.85 -30.79
N THR A 154 -9.54 9.61 -30.86
CA THR A 154 -10.47 9.15 -31.88
C THR A 154 -11.83 9.80 -31.72
N TYR A 155 -12.50 10.18 -32.82
CA TYR A 155 -13.86 10.69 -32.82
C TYR A 155 -14.85 9.52 -32.90
N LEU A 156 -15.53 9.22 -31.81
CA LEU A 156 -16.54 8.16 -31.66
C LEU A 156 -17.91 8.74 -31.27
N ASN A 157 -18.11 10.04 -31.48
CA ASN A 157 -19.35 10.70 -31.11
C ASN A 157 -20.56 10.12 -31.89
N GLY A 158 -21.57 9.69 -31.12
CA GLY A 158 -22.75 9.03 -31.64
C GLY A 158 -22.52 7.62 -32.22
N ALA A 159 -21.35 7.02 -32.04
CA ALA A 159 -21.02 5.67 -32.51
C ALA A 159 -21.84 4.61 -31.74
N ILE A 160 -22.16 3.50 -32.41
CA ILE A 160 -22.83 2.35 -31.81
C ILE A 160 -21.78 1.28 -31.48
N LEU A 161 -21.44 1.16 -30.20
CA LEU A 161 -20.44 0.23 -29.65
C LEU A 161 -21.14 -0.90 -28.86
N LEU A 162 -22.33 -1.33 -29.28
CA LEU A 162 -23.11 -2.37 -28.61
C LEU A 162 -22.33 -3.70 -28.57
N ALA A 163 -22.08 -4.21 -27.36
CA ALA A 163 -21.36 -5.44 -27.12
C ALA A 163 -19.99 -5.52 -27.83
N THR A 164 -19.34 -4.38 -28.00
CA THR A 164 -18.00 -4.27 -28.57
C THR A 164 -16.95 -4.70 -27.55
N ASN A 165 -15.97 -5.48 -27.97
CA ASN A 165 -14.81 -5.81 -27.16
C ASN A 165 -13.79 -4.66 -27.20
N LEU A 166 -13.65 -3.92 -26.09
CA LEU A 166 -12.67 -2.83 -25.89
C LEU A 166 -11.61 -3.23 -24.84
N TYR A 167 -11.41 -4.53 -24.62
CA TYR A 167 -10.42 -5.01 -23.64
C TYR A 167 -9.04 -4.42 -23.90
N GLN A 168 -8.46 -3.73 -22.90
CA GLN A 168 -7.15 -3.05 -23.00
C GLN A 168 -7.04 -2.00 -24.11
N ALA A 169 -8.14 -1.50 -24.66
CA ALA A 169 -8.11 -0.44 -25.66
C ALA A 169 -7.63 0.89 -25.04
N ASP A 170 -6.84 1.67 -25.81
CA ASP A 170 -6.43 3.01 -25.40
C ASP A 170 -7.40 4.07 -25.94
N LEU A 171 -8.37 4.46 -25.11
CA LEU A 171 -9.39 5.49 -25.40
C LEU A 171 -9.01 6.88 -24.87
N LYS A 172 -7.75 7.11 -24.49
CA LYS A 172 -7.33 8.42 -23.99
C LYS A 172 -7.73 9.52 -24.96
N GLU A 173 -8.28 10.62 -24.43
CA GLU A 173 -8.68 11.78 -25.20
C GLU A 173 -9.74 11.50 -26.30
N ALA A 174 -10.31 10.28 -26.39
CA ALA A 174 -11.33 9.95 -27.36
C ALA A 174 -12.65 10.69 -27.05
N ASN A 175 -13.39 11.07 -28.09
CA ASN A 175 -14.70 11.68 -27.98
C ASN A 175 -15.81 10.62 -28.12
N LEU A 176 -16.47 10.28 -27.00
CA LEU A 176 -17.57 9.32 -26.91
C LEU A 176 -18.95 10.00 -26.71
N CYS A 177 -19.07 11.33 -26.89
CA CYS A 177 -20.33 12.04 -26.71
C CYS A 177 -21.45 11.40 -27.54
N GLY A 178 -22.58 11.05 -26.90
CA GLY A 178 -23.70 10.39 -27.55
C GLY A 178 -23.47 8.94 -28.01
N ALA A 179 -22.33 8.34 -27.72
CA ALA A 179 -22.03 6.96 -28.08
C ALA A 179 -22.82 5.95 -27.24
N ASN A 180 -23.18 4.81 -27.83
CA ASN A 180 -23.86 3.70 -27.15
C ASN A 180 -22.89 2.55 -26.88
N LEU A 181 -22.41 2.43 -25.63
CA LEU A 181 -21.50 1.38 -25.17
C LEU A 181 -22.22 0.28 -24.37
N LYS A 182 -23.51 0.05 -24.62
CA LYS A 182 -24.27 -0.99 -23.92
C LYS A 182 -23.62 -2.35 -24.12
N HIS A 183 -23.33 -3.06 -23.00
CA HIS A 183 -22.66 -4.36 -22.97
C HIS A 183 -21.24 -4.40 -23.58
N ALA A 184 -20.61 -3.24 -23.79
CA ALA A 184 -19.22 -3.19 -24.22
C ALA A 184 -18.28 -3.68 -23.09
N ASP A 185 -17.25 -4.45 -23.43
CA ASP A 185 -16.22 -4.85 -22.49
C ASP A 185 -15.08 -3.81 -22.45
N LEU A 186 -15.11 -2.94 -21.45
CA LEU A 186 -14.09 -1.92 -21.19
C LEU A 186 -13.02 -2.41 -20.18
N SER A 187 -12.92 -3.71 -19.94
CA SER A 187 -11.95 -4.26 -19.01
C SER A 187 -10.53 -3.84 -19.38
N ARG A 188 -9.82 -3.25 -18.42
CA ARG A 188 -8.47 -2.68 -18.57
C ARG A 188 -8.32 -1.58 -19.63
N ALA A 189 -9.40 -1.01 -20.18
CA ALA A 189 -9.33 0.11 -21.10
C ALA A 189 -8.85 1.39 -20.40
N PHE A 190 -8.15 2.26 -21.14
CA PHE A 190 -7.69 3.56 -20.66
C PHE A 190 -8.73 4.64 -20.99
N LEU A 191 -9.32 5.26 -19.97
CA LEU A 191 -10.41 6.26 -20.11
C LEU A 191 -9.99 7.68 -19.71
N HIS A 192 -8.70 7.94 -19.54
CA HIS A 192 -8.21 9.27 -19.15
C HIS A 192 -8.51 10.33 -20.21
N LYS A 193 -9.04 11.47 -19.79
CA LYS A 193 -9.45 12.60 -20.66
C LYS A 193 -10.46 12.23 -21.75
N THR A 194 -11.11 11.07 -21.63
CA THR A 194 -12.17 10.68 -22.55
C THR A 194 -13.38 11.60 -22.36
N GLN A 195 -13.96 12.09 -23.45
CA GLN A 195 -15.11 12.96 -23.41
C GLN A 195 -16.40 12.13 -23.49
N ILE A 196 -17.34 12.36 -22.57
CA ILE A 196 -18.71 11.82 -22.59
C ILE A 196 -19.70 12.94 -22.29
N ASP A 197 -20.96 12.72 -22.63
CA ASP A 197 -22.08 13.64 -22.34
C ASP A 197 -23.27 12.90 -21.75
N GLN A 198 -24.39 13.60 -21.54
CA GLN A 198 -25.64 13.01 -21.01
C GLN A 198 -26.29 12.01 -21.96
N ALA A 199 -25.98 12.06 -23.26
CA ALA A 199 -26.50 11.16 -24.26
C ALA A 199 -25.64 9.89 -24.41
N THR A 200 -24.45 9.87 -23.79
CA THR A 200 -23.56 8.70 -23.81
C THR A 200 -24.15 7.59 -22.94
N PHE A 201 -24.40 6.43 -23.54
CA PHE A 201 -24.84 5.26 -22.78
C PHE A 201 -23.64 4.46 -22.33
N LEU A 202 -23.35 4.51 -21.02
CA LEU A 202 -22.27 3.78 -20.38
C LEU A 202 -22.81 3.08 -19.13
N GLU A 203 -22.49 1.80 -18.92
CA GLU A 203 -22.92 1.08 -17.72
C GLU A 203 -22.35 1.73 -16.45
N ALA A 204 -23.10 1.64 -15.34
CA ALA A 204 -22.78 2.33 -14.08
C ALA A 204 -21.34 2.08 -13.59
N LYS A 205 -20.84 0.86 -13.72
CA LYS A 205 -19.45 0.51 -13.39
C LYS A 205 -18.44 1.36 -14.17
N TRP A 206 -18.62 1.45 -15.49
CA TRP A 206 -17.67 2.15 -16.36
C TRP A 206 -17.82 3.65 -16.31
N LEU A 207 -19.06 4.14 -16.11
CA LEU A 207 -19.30 5.56 -15.84
C LEU A 207 -18.58 6.00 -14.56
N PHE A 208 -18.62 5.14 -13.55
CA PHE A 208 -17.91 5.37 -12.31
C PHE A 208 -16.38 5.38 -12.51
N VAL A 209 -15.82 4.36 -13.22
CA VAL A 209 -14.38 4.31 -13.56
C VAL A 209 -13.98 5.57 -14.32
N TRP A 210 -14.76 5.99 -15.31
CA TRP A 210 -14.55 7.23 -16.05
C TRP A 210 -14.51 8.45 -15.14
N ALA A 211 -15.49 8.58 -14.22
CA ALA A 211 -15.55 9.71 -13.30
C ALA A 211 -14.32 9.79 -12.39
N VAL A 212 -13.84 8.65 -11.90
CA VAL A 212 -12.64 8.57 -11.05
C VAL A 212 -11.40 8.99 -11.84
N VAL A 213 -11.14 8.40 -13.00
CA VAL A 213 -9.91 8.68 -13.76
C VAL A 213 -9.88 10.08 -14.40
N ASN A 214 -11.04 10.74 -14.49
CA ASN A 214 -11.17 12.10 -15.00
C ASN A 214 -11.45 13.13 -13.89
N GLU A 215 -11.33 12.73 -12.63
CA GLU A 215 -11.49 13.58 -11.44
C GLU A 215 -12.88 14.27 -11.36
N VAL A 216 -13.90 13.65 -11.94
CA VAL A 216 -15.28 14.15 -11.95
C VAL A 216 -16.06 13.58 -10.77
N GLY A 217 -16.45 14.46 -9.83
CA GLY A 217 -17.23 14.08 -8.66
C GLY A 217 -16.37 13.74 -7.43
N LYS A 218 -17.02 13.70 -6.23
CA LYS A 218 -16.34 13.53 -4.94
C LYS A 218 -16.71 12.21 -4.23
N VAL A 219 -17.13 11.19 -4.97
CA VAL A 219 -17.50 9.91 -4.34
C VAL A 219 -16.23 9.17 -3.95
N LYS A 220 -15.90 9.18 -2.66
CA LYS A 220 -14.73 8.48 -2.10
C LYS A 220 -15.07 7.14 -1.45
N ASN A 221 -16.33 6.82 -1.25
CA ASN A 221 -16.77 5.56 -0.65
C ASN A 221 -17.13 4.54 -1.72
N LEU A 222 -16.34 3.48 -1.83
CA LEU A 222 -16.40 2.39 -2.80
C LEU A 222 -16.42 1.03 -2.12
N CYS A 223 -16.88 1.02 -0.88
CA CYS A 223 -17.00 -0.18 -0.07
C CYS A 223 -17.86 -1.25 -0.80
N GLY A 224 -17.33 -2.46 -0.94
CA GLY A 224 -18.02 -3.62 -1.51
C GLY A 224 -18.30 -3.58 -3.02
N ILE A 225 -17.85 -2.55 -3.74
CA ILE A 225 -18.10 -2.43 -5.19
C ILE A 225 -17.30 -3.45 -6.00
N ASP A 226 -17.91 -3.98 -7.08
CA ASP A 226 -17.23 -4.80 -8.08
C ASP A 226 -16.49 -3.95 -9.11
N LEU A 227 -15.17 -3.86 -8.95
CA LEU A 227 -14.24 -3.13 -9.81
C LEU A 227 -13.22 -4.08 -10.48
N ARG A 228 -13.60 -5.33 -10.72
CA ARG A 228 -12.73 -6.29 -11.40
C ARG A 228 -12.30 -5.79 -12.76
N ARG A 229 -10.99 -5.97 -13.06
CA ARG A 229 -10.39 -5.66 -14.37
C ARG A 229 -10.49 -4.19 -14.78
N VAL A 230 -10.74 -3.26 -13.85
CA VAL A 230 -10.71 -1.83 -14.15
C VAL A 230 -9.29 -1.34 -14.40
N ASN A 231 -9.16 -0.18 -15.04
CA ASN A 231 -7.90 0.52 -15.21
C ASN A 231 -7.96 1.88 -14.50
N PHE A 232 -7.26 1.98 -13.40
CA PHE A 232 -7.06 3.22 -12.64
C PHE A 232 -5.60 3.69 -12.70
N SER A 233 -4.79 3.17 -13.62
CA SER A 233 -3.36 3.48 -13.66
C SER A 233 -3.10 4.99 -13.67
N GLY A 234 -2.17 5.42 -12.79
CA GLY A 234 -1.79 6.82 -12.63
C GLY A 234 -2.85 7.72 -11.97
N SER A 235 -3.97 7.18 -11.51
CA SER A 235 -5.03 7.97 -10.85
C SER A 235 -4.67 8.30 -9.40
N ASP A 236 -5.20 9.43 -8.90
CA ASP A 236 -5.17 9.74 -7.46
C ASP A 236 -6.42 9.17 -6.78
N LEU A 237 -6.22 8.12 -5.98
CA LEU A 237 -7.24 7.43 -5.19
C LEU A 237 -6.97 7.60 -3.69
N SER A 238 -6.29 8.70 -3.31
CA SER A 238 -5.96 8.98 -1.93
C SER A 238 -7.19 9.20 -1.06
N TYR A 239 -7.18 8.58 0.12
CA TYR A 239 -8.28 8.64 1.10
C TYR A 239 -9.62 8.08 0.61
N PHE A 240 -9.62 7.23 -0.41
CA PHE A 240 -10.81 6.49 -0.84
C PHE A 240 -11.04 5.28 0.08
N ASP A 241 -12.31 4.93 0.27
CA ASP A 241 -12.72 3.71 0.96
C ASP A 241 -13.07 2.61 -0.05
N PHE A 242 -12.18 1.64 -0.20
CA PHE A 242 -12.34 0.42 -1.00
C PHE A 242 -12.51 -0.82 -0.12
N SER A 243 -12.91 -0.64 1.14
CA SER A 243 -13.07 -1.79 2.04
C SER A 243 -14.01 -2.82 1.42
N THR A 244 -13.61 -4.09 1.46
CA THR A 244 -14.34 -5.22 0.85
C THR A 244 -14.59 -5.12 -0.66
N ALA A 245 -14.08 -4.12 -1.36
CA ALA A 245 -14.24 -3.98 -2.81
C ALA A 245 -13.51 -5.09 -3.57
N ASN A 246 -14.02 -5.46 -4.74
CA ASN A 246 -13.38 -6.42 -5.62
C ASN A 246 -12.59 -5.70 -6.73
N LEU A 247 -11.28 -5.60 -6.56
CA LEU A 247 -10.32 -5.00 -7.48
C LEU A 247 -9.46 -6.07 -8.18
N SER A 248 -9.93 -7.33 -8.22
CA SER A 248 -9.14 -8.41 -8.80
C SER A 248 -8.82 -8.17 -10.29
N GLU A 249 -7.59 -8.49 -10.67
CA GLU A 249 -7.04 -8.28 -12.02
C GLU A 249 -7.08 -6.82 -12.52
N ALA A 250 -7.32 -5.84 -11.64
CA ALA A 250 -7.31 -4.41 -12.00
C ALA A 250 -5.90 -3.92 -12.33
N ASN A 251 -5.81 -2.94 -13.24
CA ASN A 251 -4.59 -2.19 -13.46
C ASN A 251 -4.56 -0.97 -12.53
N LEU A 252 -3.75 -1.06 -11.49
CA LEU A 252 -3.54 -0.06 -10.45
C LEU A 252 -2.11 0.47 -10.47
N SER A 253 -1.40 0.33 -11.61
CA SER A 253 0.00 0.77 -11.71
C SER A 253 0.11 2.28 -11.54
N GLN A 254 1.11 2.71 -10.75
CA GLN A 254 1.39 4.12 -10.45
C GLN A 254 0.21 4.88 -9.78
N VAL A 255 -0.77 4.16 -9.22
CA VAL A 255 -1.88 4.76 -8.47
C VAL A 255 -1.37 5.34 -7.15
N ASN A 256 -1.93 6.47 -6.75
CA ASN A 256 -1.76 7.01 -5.41
C ASN A 256 -2.91 6.54 -4.50
N PHE A 257 -2.63 5.61 -3.58
CA PHE A 257 -3.54 5.11 -2.54
C PHE A 257 -3.22 5.68 -1.15
N THR A 258 -2.53 6.80 -1.07
CA THR A 258 -2.17 7.39 0.24
C THR A 258 -3.42 7.53 1.13
N GLY A 259 -3.39 6.94 2.34
CA GLY A 259 -4.50 6.98 3.29
C GLY A 259 -5.78 6.25 2.86
N ALA A 260 -5.74 5.45 1.78
CA ALA A 260 -6.90 4.70 1.33
C ALA A 260 -7.22 3.51 2.25
N ASN A 261 -8.49 3.20 2.42
CA ASN A 261 -8.95 2.02 3.13
C ASN A 261 -9.21 0.87 2.13
N LEU A 262 -8.32 -0.10 2.10
CA LEU A 262 -8.37 -1.31 1.26
C LEU A 262 -8.60 -2.57 2.13
N SER A 263 -9.08 -2.40 3.38
CA SER A 263 -9.27 -3.53 4.29
C SER A 263 -10.24 -4.56 3.71
N LYS A 264 -9.83 -5.85 3.75
CA LYS A 264 -10.58 -6.97 3.18
C LYS A 264 -10.88 -6.85 1.68
N ALA A 265 -10.25 -5.93 0.96
CA ALA A 265 -10.41 -5.81 -0.48
C ALA A 265 -9.81 -7.02 -1.20
N ASN A 266 -10.43 -7.43 -2.31
CA ASN A 266 -9.88 -8.46 -3.18
C ASN A 266 -9.04 -7.81 -4.29
N LEU A 267 -7.71 -7.91 -4.17
CA LEU A 267 -6.70 -7.41 -5.12
C LEU A 267 -6.00 -8.58 -5.87
N TYR A 268 -6.63 -9.77 -5.91
CA TYR A 268 -6.08 -10.95 -6.58
C TYR A 268 -5.61 -10.62 -8.01
N GLY A 269 -4.35 -10.88 -8.31
CA GLY A 269 -3.77 -10.66 -9.64
C GLY A 269 -3.78 -9.20 -10.10
N ALA A 270 -4.01 -8.22 -9.23
CA ALA A 270 -3.97 -6.80 -9.57
C ALA A 270 -2.54 -6.33 -9.87
N CYS A 271 -2.39 -5.36 -10.79
CA CYS A 271 -1.12 -4.71 -11.09
C CYS A 271 -0.99 -3.41 -10.31
N LEU A 272 -0.16 -3.40 -9.26
CA LEU A 272 0.15 -2.24 -8.42
C LEU A 272 1.60 -1.74 -8.62
N ASN A 273 2.22 -2.03 -9.76
CA ASN A 273 3.61 -1.65 -10.00
C ASN A 273 3.79 -0.13 -9.90
N GLY A 274 4.74 0.32 -9.07
CA GLY A 274 5.01 1.72 -8.82
C GLY A 274 3.90 2.47 -8.06
N ALA A 275 2.90 1.77 -7.52
CA ALA A 275 1.85 2.40 -6.71
C ALA A 275 2.40 2.99 -5.40
N THR A 276 1.77 4.06 -4.92
CA THR A 276 2.04 4.65 -3.62
C THR A 276 0.93 4.25 -2.64
N LEU A 277 1.29 3.56 -1.56
CA LEU A 277 0.37 3.00 -0.56
C LEU A 277 0.67 3.54 0.85
N LEU A 278 1.22 4.75 0.95
CA LEU A 278 1.50 5.40 2.23
C LEU A 278 0.19 5.50 3.06
N GLU A 279 0.25 5.18 4.35
CA GLU A 279 -0.93 5.22 5.25
C GLU A 279 -2.11 4.33 4.82
N ALA A 280 -1.99 3.54 3.77
CA ALA A 280 -3.08 2.70 3.33
C ALA A 280 -3.35 1.57 4.34
N ASN A 281 -4.63 1.27 4.55
CA ASN A 281 -5.07 0.12 5.34
C ASN A 281 -5.39 -1.04 4.42
N LEU A 282 -4.54 -2.07 4.40
CA LEU A 282 -4.73 -3.33 3.64
C LEU A 282 -4.98 -4.52 4.57
N LYS A 283 -5.45 -4.27 5.79
CA LYS A 283 -5.72 -5.34 6.77
C LYS A 283 -6.65 -6.39 6.18
N GLU A 284 -6.22 -7.66 6.23
CA GLU A 284 -6.95 -8.82 5.69
C GLU A 284 -7.25 -8.73 4.17
N ALA A 285 -6.56 -7.86 3.42
CA ALA A 285 -6.72 -7.78 1.98
C ALA A 285 -6.12 -9.01 1.27
N ASN A 286 -6.75 -9.42 0.16
CA ASN A 286 -6.24 -10.49 -0.70
C ASN A 286 -5.40 -9.89 -1.83
N LEU A 287 -4.07 -9.95 -1.73
CA LEU A 287 -3.12 -9.53 -2.77
C LEU A 287 -2.43 -10.75 -3.43
N MET A 288 -3.01 -11.94 -3.31
CA MET A 288 -2.45 -13.16 -3.88
C MET A 288 -2.19 -12.97 -5.39
N SER A 289 -0.96 -13.27 -5.83
CA SER A 289 -0.50 -13.09 -7.22
C SER A 289 -0.54 -11.64 -7.74
N ALA A 290 -0.72 -10.64 -6.90
CA ALA A 290 -0.61 -9.24 -7.31
C ALA A 290 0.84 -8.88 -7.67
N THR A 291 1.02 -7.87 -8.54
CA THR A 291 2.34 -7.33 -8.85
C THR A 291 2.50 -5.96 -8.19
N LEU A 292 3.52 -5.80 -7.36
CA LEU A 292 3.82 -4.60 -6.59
C LEU A 292 5.30 -4.16 -6.80
N SER A 293 5.89 -4.48 -7.96
CA SER A 293 7.28 -4.13 -8.25
C SER A 293 7.47 -2.61 -8.16
N ASN A 294 8.50 -2.18 -7.43
CA ASN A 294 8.78 -0.76 -7.16
C ASN A 294 7.62 0.00 -6.48
N ALA A 295 6.65 -0.69 -5.87
CA ALA A 295 5.60 -0.04 -5.11
C ALA A 295 6.16 0.53 -3.79
N ASN A 296 5.61 1.66 -3.36
CA ASN A 296 5.96 2.28 -2.09
C ASN A 296 4.93 1.91 -1.01
N LEU A 297 5.28 0.92 -0.19
CA LEU A 297 4.52 0.45 0.96
C LEU A 297 5.25 0.85 2.27
N SER A 298 6.01 1.95 2.26
CA SER A 298 6.80 2.35 3.42
C SER A 298 5.92 2.86 4.57
N GLY A 299 6.39 2.66 5.79
CA GLY A 299 5.76 3.18 7.00
C GLY A 299 6.17 4.61 7.36
N CYS A 300 6.70 5.41 6.41
CA CYS A 300 7.03 6.82 6.62
C CYS A 300 6.53 7.68 5.46
N ASP A 301 6.06 8.88 5.77
CA ASP A 301 5.81 9.91 4.76
C ASP A 301 7.14 10.54 4.26
N ILE A 302 7.04 11.40 3.23
CA ILE A 302 8.19 12.11 2.66
C ILE A 302 8.87 13.09 3.64
N SER A 303 8.21 13.42 4.75
CA SER A 303 8.73 14.30 5.82
C SER A 303 9.41 13.50 6.94
N GLY A 304 9.47 12.16 6.83
CA GLY A 304 10.05 11.27 7.83
C GLY A 304 9.13 10.98 9.02
N ASN A 305 7.86 11.41 8.98
CA ASN A 305 6.89 11.05 10.02
C ASN A 305 6.55 9.56 9.90
N ILE A 306 6.35 8.91 11.05
CA ILE A 306 5.98 7.49 11.09
C ILE A 306 4.54 7.35 10.61
N VAL A 307 4.40 6.87 9.40
CA VAL A 307 3.12 6.51 8.79
C VAL A 307 3.10 5.00 8.62
N ARG A 308 2.02 4.36 9.03
CA ARG A 308 1.96 2.89 9.10
C ARG A 308 1.07 2.36 8.00
N ILE A 309 1.65 1.70 6.99
CA ILE A 309 0.87 0.81 6.16
C ILE A 309 0.48 -0.43 6.98
N ASP A 310 -0.79 -0.77 7.01
CA ASP A 310 -1.31 -1.92 7.74
C ASP A 310 -1.62 -3.05 6.76
N LEU A 311 -0.77 -4.08 6.77
CA LEU A 311 -0.88 -5.32 5.99
C LEU A 311 -1.15 -6.51 6.92
N GLU A 312 -1.65 -6.27 8.14
CA GLU A 312 -1.95 -7.32 9.11
C GLU A 312 -2.91 -8.36 8.53
N GLY A 313 -2.50 -9.63 8.54
CA GLY A 313 -3.29 -10.73 8.00
C GLY A 313 -3.53 -10.70 6.49
N ALA A 314 -2.88 -9.79 5.74
CA ALA A 314 -3.03 -9.73 4.28
C ALA A 314 -2.47 -10.98 3.60
N ASP A 315 -3.13 -11.45 2.54
CA ASP A 315 -2.63 -12.52 1.68
C ASP A 315 -1.83 -11.94 0.52
N LEU A 316 -0.50 -12.02 0.63
CA LEU A 316 0.49 -11.62 -0.36
C LEU A 316 1.15 -12.84 -1.02
N SER A 317 0.54 -14.02 -0.91
CA SER A 317 1.11 -15.24 -1.47
C SER A 317 1.30 -15.11 -2.98
N ARG A 318 2.49 -15.55 -3.47
CA ARG A 318 2.89 -15.42 -4.87
C ARG A 318 2.88 -13.99 -5.42
N ALA A 319 2.77 -12.97 -4.58
CA ALA A 319 2.86 -11.59 -5.01
C ALA A 319 4.28 -11.25 -5.50
N CYS A 320 4.39 -10.41 -6.53
CA CYS A 320 5.67 -9.87 -6.96
C CYS A 320 5.93 -8.54 -6.24
N LEU A 321 6.80 -8.56 -5.23
CA LEU A 321 7.25 -7.43 -4.44
C LEU A 321 8.71 -7.05 -4.78
N PHE A 322 9.14 -7.35 -6.02
CA PHE A 322 10.50 -7.07 -6.48
C PHE A 322 10.83 -5.57 -6.33
N GLU A 323 11.91 -5.26 -5.61
CA GLU A 323 12.34 -3.88 -5.31
C GLU A 323 11.25 -3.02 -4.61
N ALA A 324 10.24 -3.63 -4.00
CA ALA A 324 9.22 -2.89 -3.26
C ALA A 324 9.80 -2.27 -1.98
N ASN A 325 9.31 -1.07 -1.62
CA ASN A 325 9.65 -0.43 -0.37
C ASN A 325 8.63 -0.79 0.72
N LEU A 326 9.01 -1.66 1.64
CA LEU A 326 8.22 -2.12 2.79
C LEU A 326 8.79 -1.59 4.12
N PHE A 327 9.51 -0.46 4.08
CA PHE A 327 10.10 0.15 5.26
C PHE A 327 9.03 0.42 6.33
N ARG A 328 9.22 -0.15 7.53
CA ARG A 328 8.28 -0.06 8.67
C ARG A 328 6.87 -0.59 8.42
N ALA A 329 6.65 -1.41 7.40
CA ALA A 329 5.35 -2.01 7.14
C ALA A 329 4.91 -2.95 8.27
N LYS A 330 3.61 -2.94 8.61
CA LYS A 330 3.01 -3.90 9.52
C LYS A 330 2.57 -5.14 8.75
N LEU A 331 3.34 -6.21 8.82
CA LEU A 331 3.10 -7.49 8.16
C LEU A 331 2.78 -8.61 9.17
N PHE A 332 2.26 -8.24 10.33
CA PHE A 332 1.89 -9.19 11.37
C PHE A 332 0.87 -10.21 10.83
N ARG A 333 1.18 -11.51 10.94
CA ARG A 333 0.37 -12.62 10.40
C ARG A 333 0.12 -12.55 8.89
N ALA A 334 0.83 -11.76 8.13
CA ALA A 334 0.67 -11.72 6.67
C ALA A 334 1.15 -13.04 6.04
N ASN A 335 0.46 -13.47 4.98
CA ASN A 335 0.85 -14.62 4.16
C ASN A 335 1.70 -14.14 2.98
N LEU A 336 3.01 -14.37 3.03
CA LEU A 336 4.01 -14.04 2.00
C LEU A 336 4.58 -15.32 1.33
N ARG A 337 3.85 -16.42 1.42
CA ARG A 337 4.28 -17.71 0.86
C ARG A 337 4.55 -17.61 -0.64
N GLU A 338 5.73 -18.10 -1.07
CA GLU A 338 6.15 -18.07 -2.48
C GLU A 338 6.21 -16.63 -3.07
N ALA A 339 6.18 -15.57 -2.26
CA ALA A 339 6.27 -14.19 -2.73
C ALA A 339 7.68 -13.85 -3.24
N ASP A 340 7.77 -12.99 -4.25
CA ASP A 340 9.03 -12.47 -4.77
C ASP A 340 9.39 -11.14 -4.08
N LEU A 341 10.22 -11.21 -3.05
CA LEU A 341 10.73 -10.10 -2.26
C LEU A 341 12.20 -9.79 -2.60
N ARG A 342 12.68 -10.21 -3.76
CA ARG A 342 14.06 -9.95 -4.16
C ARG A 342 14.32 -8.45 -4.22
N ARG A 343 15.41 -8.02 -3.55
CA ARG A 343 15.83 -6.62 -3.42
C ARG A 343 14.82 -5.71 -2.73
N ALA A 344 13.75 -6.24 -2.12
CA ALA A 344 12.79 -5.43 -1.35
C ALA A 344 13.46 -4.84 -0.11
N ASP A 345 13.00 -3.65 0.29
CA ASP A 345 13.42 -3.01 1.54
C ASP A 345 12.38 -3.28 2.64
N LEU A 346 12.71 -4.17 3.55
CA LEU A 346 11.92 -4.57 4.73
C LEU A 346 12.49 -3.96 6.02
N THR A 347 13.34 -2.93 5.91
CA THR A 347 13.98 -2.32 7.09
C THR A 347 12.92 -1.92 8.12
N GLU A 348 13.12 -2.33 9.38
CA GLU A 348 12.21 -2.06 10.51
C GLU A 348 10.77 -2.60 10.32
N ALA A 349 10.51 -3.48 9.33
CA ALA A 349 9.19 -4.07 9.14
C ALA A 349 8.83 -5.05 10.27
N ASN A 350 7.54 -5.16 10.60
CA ASN A 350 7.01 -6.12 11.55
C ASN A 350 6.51 -7.38 10.83
N LEU A 351 7.30 -8.44 10.85
CA LEU A 351 7.02 -9.76 10.26
C LEU A 351 6.62 -10.80 11.32
N VAL A 352 6.26 -10.38 12.53
CA VAL A 352 5.89 -11.31 13.60
C VAL A 352 4.75 -12.21 13.14
N ARG A 353 4.94 -13.54 13.27
CA ARG A 353 3.97 -14.57 12.82
C ARG A 353 3.67 -14.56 11.32
N ALA A 354 4.42 -13.85 10.49
CA ALA A 354 4.24 -13.88 9.04
C ALA A 354 4.68 -15.22 8.44
N ASP A 355 4.00 -15.68 7.38
CA ASP A 355 4.42 -16.85 6.62
C ASP A 355 5.21 -16.43 5.36
N LEU A 356 6.53 -16.60 5.41
CA LEU A 356 7.45 -16.36 4.29
C LEU A 356 7.98 -17.69 3.72
N SER A 357 7.25 -18.80 3.93
CA SER A 357 7.69 -20.10 3.42
C SER A 357 7.83 -20.07 1.90
N LYS A 358 8.97 -20.59 1.40
CA LYS A 358 9.35 -20.57 -0.02
C LYS A 358 9.47 -19.19 -0.66
N ALA A 359 9.47 -18.11 0.12
CA ALA A 359 9.64 -16.76 -0.41
C ALA A 359 11.04 -16.54 -0.99
N TYR A 360 11.11 -15.69 -2.00
CA TYR A 360 12.36 -15.26 -2.64
C TYR A 360 12.83 -13.95 -2.00
N LEU A 361 13.86 -13.98 -1.16
CA LEU A 361 14.40 -12.85 -0.40
C LEU A 361 15.86 -12.56 -0.78
N GLU A 362 16.28 -13.00 -1.97
CA GLU A 362 17.65 -12.75 -2.40
C GLU A 362 17.93 -11.24 -2.49
N GLN A 363 19.01 -10.82 -1.83
CA GLN A 363 19.44 -9.42 -1.75
C GLN A 363 18.41 -8.48 -1.07
N ALA A 364 17.39 -9.00 -0.39
CA ALA A 364 16.46 -8.20 0.40
C ALA A 364 17.14 -7.54 1.60
N ASN A 365 16.64 -6.40 2.03
CA ASN A 365 17.10 -5.68 3.20
C ASN A 365 16.17 -5.95 4.38
N LEU A 366 16.60 -6.79 5.32
CA LEU A 366 15.87 -7.19 6.54
C LEU A 366 16.46 -6.53 7.80
N ARG A 367 17.10 -5.37 7.67
CA ARG A 367 17.65 -4.64 8.82
C ARG A 367 16.60 -4.31 9.85
N HIS A 368 16.91 -4.58 11.14
CA HIS A 368 16.04 -4.26 12.27
C HIS A 368 14.61 -4.82 12.12
N THR A 369 14.40 -5.81 11.25
CA THR A 369 13.10 -6.48 11.10
C THR A 369 12.74 -7.26 12.35
N GLN A 370 11.46 -7.23 12.71
CA GLN A 370 10.89 -8.08 13.76
C GLN A 370 10.32 -9.33 13.09
N ALA A 371 11.04 -10.43 13.18
CA ALA A 371 10.70 -11.69 12.51
C ALA A 371 10.48 -12.85 13.50
N MET A 372 10.08 -12.52 14.73
CA MET A 372 9.77 -13.49 15.77
C MET A 372 8.56 -14.34 15.36
N GLU A 373 8.62 -15.66 15.59
CA GLU A 373 7.59 -16.62 15.22
C GLU A 373 7.29 -16.64 13.68
N ALA A 374 8.08 -15.95 12.86
CA ALA A 374 7.90 -15.95 11.41
C ALA A 374 8.35 -17.30 10.81
N ASN A 375 7.69 -17.70 9.73
CA ASN A 375 7.97 -18.93 9.02
C ASN A 375 8.80 -18.66 7.75
N PHE A 376 10.10 -18.97 7.76
CA PHE A 376 11.00 -18.90 6.61
C PHE A 376 11.33 -20.28 6.01
N THR A 377 10.51 -21.30 6.28
CA THR A 377 10.76 -22.66 5.76
C THR A 377 10.96 -22.64 4.24
N GLU A 378 12.08 -23.19 3.76
CA GLU A 378 12.48 -23.22 2.35
C GLU A 378 12.63 -21.83 1.69
N ALA A 379 12.66 -20.73 2.44
CA ALA A 379 12.87 -19.39 1.88
C ALA A 379 14.31 -19.22 1.34
N ARG A 380 14.48 -18.33 0.35
CA ARG A 380 15.76 -18.04 -0.29
C ARG A 380 16.31 -16.71 0.21
N LEU A 381 17.41 -16.74 0.95
CA LEU A 381 18.00 -15.58 1.63
C LEU A 381 19.39 -15.17 1.10
N THR A 382 19.83 -15.72 -0.03
CA THR A 382 21.18 -15.45 -0.54
C THR A 382 21.41 -13.96 -0.79
N GLY A 383 22.41 -13.40 -0.10
CA GLY A 383 22.76 -11.98 -0.23
C GLY A 383 21.86 -11.01 0.53
N ALA A 384 20.93 -11.49 1.33
CA ALA A 384 20.09 -10.66 2.19
C ALA A 384 20.94 -9.96 3.28
N CYS A 385 20.50 -8.76 3.70
CA CYS A 385 21.06 -8.05 4.84
C CYS A 385 20.21 -8.34 6.08
N LEU A 386 20.80 -8.97 7.10
CA LEU A 386 20.16 -9.40 8.34
C LEU A 386 20.70 -8.62 9.56
N GLU A 387 21.11 -7.36 9.37
CA GLU A 387 21.61 -6.52 10.46
C GLU A 387 20.50 -6.35 11.50
N ASP A 388 20.78 -6.79 12.74
CA ASP A 388 19.90 -6.67 13.89
C ASP A 388 18.44 -7.13 13.66
N TRP A 389 18.24 -8.14 12.80
CA TRP A 389 16.92 -8.75 12.67
C TRP A 389 16.57 -9.52 13.94
N SER A 390 15.33 -9.42 14.39
CA SER A 390 14.87 -10.06 15.62
C SER A 390 14.14 -11.36 15.31
N ILE A 391 14.71 -12.48 15.74
CA ILE A 391 14.11 -13.82 15.64
C ILE A 391 14.10 -14.46 17.03
N ASN A 392 13.21 -15.44 17.22
CA ASN A 392 13.13 -16.23 18.45
C ASN A 392 13.14 -17.74 18.14
N TYR A 393 13.01 -18.57 19.16
CA TYR A 393 13.05 -20.03 19.02
C TYR A 393 11.87 -20.59 18.19
N ASP A 394 10.73 -19.89 18.09
CA ASP A 394 9.59 -20.27 17.25
C ASP A 394 9.74 -19.83 15.79
N THR A 395 10.75 -19.02 15.48
CA THR A 395 11.04 -18.64 14.09
C THR A 395 11.51 -19.86 13.31
N LYS A 396 10.77 -20.27 12.29
CA LYS A 396 11.08 -21.45 11.48
C LYS A 396 12.08 -21.12 10.39
N LEU A 397 13.23 -21.79 10.42
CA LEU A 397 14.33 -21.64 9.45
C LEU A 397 14.64 -22.95 8.72
N ASP A 398 13.72 -23.92 8.72
CA ASP A 398 13.92 -25.24 8.14
C ASP A 398 14.09 -25.16 6.63
N GLY A 399 15.11 -25.80 6.09
CA GLY A 399 15.32 -25.85 4.66
C GLY A 399 15.63 -24.52 3.98
N VAL A 400 15.97 -23.46 4.74
CA VAL A 400 16.37 -22.17 4.17
C VAL A 400 17.52 -22.34 3.19
N ILE A 401 17.34 -21.79 1.98
CA ILE A 401 18.33 -21.80 0.90
C ILE A 401 19.13 -20.50 0.97
N CYS A 402 20.38 -20.60 1.38
CA CYS A 402 21.22 -19.43 1.56
C CYS A 402 22.69 -19.74 1.30
N ASP A 403 23.28 -19.12 0.29
CA ASP A 403 24.71 -19.21 0.05
C ASP A 403 25.50 -18.33 1.03
N TYR A 404 25.02 -17.12 1.29
CA TYR A 404 25.63 -16.14 2.20
C TYR A 404 24.67 -15.00 2.55
N VAL A 405 24.93 -14.34 3.67
CA VAL A 405 24.20 -13.13 4.10
C VAL A 405 25.18 -12.02 4.49
N TYR A 406 24.65 -10.82 4.66
CA TYR A 406 25.37 -9.69 5.23
C TYR A 406 24.80 -9.34 6.61
N LYS A 407 25.70 -9.15 7.61
CA LYS A 407 25.33 -8.72 8.96
C LYS A 407 25.29 -7.20 9.13
N LYS A 408 25.75 -6.45 8.12
CA LYS A 408 25.71 -4.98 8.09
C LYS A 408 25.39 -4.46 6.71
N LEU A 409 24.80 -3.26 6.68
CA LEU A 409 24.46 -2.54 5.46
C LEU A 409 25.67 -2.37 4.53
N CYS A 410 25.41 -2.09 3.25
CA CYS A 410 26.44 -1.92 2.20
C CYS A 410 27.32 -3.14 1.99
N LYS A 411 26.75 -4.35 2.11
CA LYS A 411 27.43 -5.63 1.87
C LYS A 411 28.65 -5.85 2.79
N LYS A 412 28.57 -5.31 4.01
CA LYS A 412 29.62 -5.50 5.03
C LYS A 412 29.31 -6.70 5.91
N GLU A 413 30.39 -7.25 6.51
CA GLU A 413 30.31 -8.43 7.40
C GLU A 413 29.59 -9.64 6.78
N ARG A 414 30.06 -10.06 5.60
CA ARG A 414 29.55 -11.26 4.93
C ARG A 414 29.75 -12.51 5.79
N ARG A 415 28.72 -13.37 5.85
CA ARG A 415 28.77 -14.70 6.48
C ARG A 415 28.29 -15.78 5.49
N PRO A 416 29.02 -16.89 5.32
CA PRO A 416 30.41 -17.06 5.76
C PRO A 416 31.33 -16.05 5.06
N ARG A 417 32.48 -15.76 5.64
CA ARG A 417 33.45 -14.78 5.09
C ARG A 417 33.86 -15.13 3.67
N ASN A 418 34.07 -16.42 3.40
CA ASN A 418 34.42 -16.97 2.09
C ASN A 418 33.53 -18.18 1.80
N GLY A 419 33.27 -18.47 0.52
CA GLY A 419 32.47 -19.62 0.11
C GLY A 419 30.97 -19.47 0.35
N LYS A 420 30.31 -20.59 0.62
CA LYS A 420 28.87 -20.72 0.85
C LYS A 420 28.60 -21.40 2.18
N PHE A 421 27.45 -21.21 2.77
CA PHE A 421 26.99 -22.02 3.89
C PHE A 421 26.89 -23.50 3.48
N ALA A 422 27.34 -24.39 4.36
CA ALA A 422 27.02 -25.81 4.24
C ALA A 422 25.52 -26.05 4.53
N PRO A 423 24.94 -27.16 4.06
CA PRO A 423 23.54 -27.49 4.38
C PRO A 423 23.28 -27.47 5.88
N GLY A 424 22.29 -26.71 6.34
CA GLY A 424 21.93 -26.53 7.74
C GLY A 424 22.82 -25.57 8.55
N GLU A 425 23.96 -25.10 8.02
CA GLU A 425 24.86 -24.19 8.73
C GLU A 425 24.22 -22.82 8.98
N PHE A 426 23.43 -22.30 8.03
CA PHE A 426 22.67 -21.07 8.22
C PHE A 426 21.73 -21.17 9.42
N THR A 427 20.91 -22.22 9.46
CA THR A 427 19.97 -22.48 10.56
C THR A 427 20.71 -22.62 11.89
N ALA A 428 21.77 -23.40 11.94
CA ALA A 428 22.58 -23.60 13.15
C ALA A 428 23.22 -22.28 13.65
N LEU A 429 23.64 -21.38 12.75
CA LEU A 429 24.23 -20.09 13.11
C LEU A 429 23.26 -19.21 13.89
N PHE A 430 21.97 -19.26 13.53
CA PHE A 430 20.94 -18.44 14.15
C PHE A 430 20.17 -19.14 15.28
N GLN A 431 20.12 -20.46 15.31
CA GLN A 431 19.53 -21.24 16.42
C GLN A 431 20.37 -21.23 17.69
N LYS A 432 21.70 -21.11 17.62
CA LYS A 432 22.61 -21.08 18.77
C LYS A 432 22.45 -19.86 19.70
N ALA A 433 21.66 -18.86 19.30
CA ALA A 433 21.45 -17.62 20.08
C ALA A 433 20.34 -17.73 21.13
N ILE A 434 19.75 -18.91 21.36
CA ILE A 434 18.42 -18.96 21.99
C ILE A 434 18.43 -19.85 23.25
N GLU A 435 19.08 -19.38 24.32
CA GLU A 435 18.81 -19.85 25.69
C GLU A 435 17.79 -18.97 26.42
N THR A 436 17.00 -18.20 25.68
CA THR A 436 16.05 -17.22 26.23
C THR A 436 14.63 -17.43 25.65
N VAL A 437 13.61 -17.01 26.38
CA VAL A 437 12.22 -16.92 25.94
C VAL A 437 11.88 -15.45 25.72
N ASP A 438 11.39 -15.11 24.53
CA ASP A 438 10.97 -13.74 24.21
C ASP A 438 9.45 -13.62 24.32
N LEU A 439 8.96 -12.88 25.31
CA LEU A 439 7.55 -12.51 25.44
C LEU A 439 7.26 -11.30 24.55
N ILE A 440 6.32 -11.44 23.63
CA ILE A 440 6.05 -10.43 22.60
C ILE A 440 4.69 -9.78 22.85
N PHE A 441 4.70 -8.45 22.95
CA PHE A 441 3.51 -7.62 23.13
C PHE A 441 3.39 -6.70 21.91
N ILE A 442 2.36 -6.91 21.11
CA ILE A 442 2.24 -6.29 19.78
C ILE A 442 1.55 -4.93 19.87
N ASP A 443 0.58 -4.80 20.79
CA ASP A 443 -0.24 -3.60 20.96
C ASP A 443 0.15 -2.81 22.22
N GLY A 444 1.40 -2.92 22.65
CA GLY A 444 1.90 -2.35 23.89
C GLY A 444 1.86 -3.31 25.06
N VAL A 445 2.46 -2.90 26.18
CA VAL A 445 2.50 -3.68 27.44
C VAL A 445 1.81 -2.89 28.52
N ASP A 446 0.83 -3.49 29.17
CA ASP A 446 0.40 -3.04 30.49
C ASP A 446 1.43 -3.54 31.51
N TRP A 447 2.24 -2.61 32.01
CA TRP A 447 3.35 -2.95 32.89
C TRP A 447 2.92 -3.50 34.24
N GLN A 448 1.76 -3.08 34.74
CA GLN A 448 1.25 -3.58 36.00
C GLN A 448 0.80 -5.05 35.85
N ALA A 449 0.07 -5.36 34.79
CA ALA A 449 -0.33 -6.73 34.47
C ALA A 449 0.92 -7.61 34.21
N PHE A 450 1.91 -7.07 33.48
CA PHE A 450 3.15 -7.79 33.22
C PHE A 450 3.90 -8.14 34.51
N PHE A 451 4.16 -7.18 35.38
CA PHE A 451 4.92 -7.46 36.59
C PHE A 451 4.21 -8.41 37.53
N LEU A 452 2.88 -8.31 37.66
CA LEU A 452 2.11 -9.25 38.48
C LEU A 452 2.14 -10.67 37.91
N SER A 453 1.92 -10.83 36.62
CA SER A 453 1.98 -12.13 35.92
C SER A 453 3.39 -12.72 35.97
N PHE A 454 4.42 -11.90 35.80
CA PHE A 454 5.83 -12.32 35.86
C PHE A 454 6.23 -12.75 37.27
N GLN A 455 5.82 -12.05 38.31
CA GLN A 455 6.06 -12.46 39.71
C GLN A 455 5.43 -13.81 40.00
N GLU A 456 4.21 -14.04 39.55
CA GLU A 456 3.52 -15.31 39.72
C GLU A 456 4.23 -16.43 38.95
N LEU A 457 4.60 -16.18 37.68
CA LEU A 457 5.38 -17.10 36.88
C LEU A 457 6.72 -17.45 37.56
N ARG A 458 7.46 -16.44 38.02
CA ARG A 458 8.74 -16.62 38.72
C ARG A 458 8.59 -17.47 39.98
N THR A 459 7.49 -17.33 40.71
CA THR A 459 7.20 -18.15 41.90
C THR A 459 6.96 -19.60 41.53
N ARG A 460 6.25 -19.88 40.44
CA ARG A 460 6.00 -21.24 39.92
C ARG A 460 7.28 -21.98 39.54
N TYR A 461 8.26 -21.26 39.03
CA TYR A 461 9.56 -21.80 38.60
C TYR A 461 10.68 -21.55 39.61
N SER A 462 10.35 -21.47 40.91
CA SER A 462 11.31 -21.38 42.03
C SER A 462 12.34 -20.25 41.93
N GLY A 463 11.97 -19.14 41.27
CA GLY A 463 12.81 -17.96 41.12
C GLY A 463 13.87 -18.03 40.02
N ASN A 464 13.93 -19.11 39.26
CA ASN A 464 14.98 -19.38 38.27
C ASN A 464 14.76 -18.66 36.91
N ILE A 465 13.75 -17.82 36.81
CA ILE A 465 13.48 -17.02 35.62
C ILE A 465 13.81 -15.56 35.92
N SER A 466 14.57 -14.92 35.03
CA SER A 466 14.93 -13.51 35.15
C SER A 466 14.66 -12.75 33.85
N VAL A 467 14.39 -11.44 33.95
CA VAL A 467 14.29 -10.56 32.78
C VAL A 467 15.70 -10.20 32.33
N GLN A 468 16.09 -10.63 31.14
CA GLN A 468 17.39 -10.35 30.55
C GLN A 468 17.40 -8.99 29.81
N ALA A 469 16.34 -8.72 29.05
CA ALA A 469 16.22 -7.49 28.28
C ALA A 469 14.76 -7.09 28.07
N ILE A 470 14.52 -5.78 27.93
CA ILE A 470 13.25 -5.21 27.50
C ILE A 470 13.59 -4.33 26.31
N GLU A 471 13.03 -4.65 25.15
CA GLU A 471 13.30 -3.95 23.91
C GLU A 471 11.98 -3.41 23.34
N LYS A 472 11.92 -2.09 23.11
CA LYS A 472 10.86 -1.50 22.27
C LYS A 472 11.31 -1.57 20.82
N LYS A 473 10.55 -2.27 20.00
CA LYS A 473 10.75 -2.34 18.54
C LYS A 473 9.94 -1.25 17.84
N SER A 474 9.92 -1.23 16.51
CA SER A 474 9.14 -0.21 15.79
C SER A 474 7.63 -0.37 16.08
N GLY A 475 6.95 0.74 16.23
CA GLY A 475 5.53 0.77 16.64
C GLY A 475 5.35 0.54 18.13
N ASP A 476 4.25 -0.10 18.52
CA ASP A 476 3.92 -0.42 19.91
C ASP A 476 4.28 -1.86 20.29
N VAL A 477 5.27 -2.45 19.57
CA VAL A 477 5.76 -3.79 19.86
C VAL A 477 6.86 -3.74 20.92
N PHE A 478 6.66 -4.51 21.99
CA PHE A 478 7.66 -4.75 23.03
C PHE A 478 8.06 -6.22 23.01
N VAL A 479 9.35 -6.45 23.16
CA VAL A 479 9.94 -7.77 23.36
C VAL A 479 10.59 -7.80 24.72
N ILE A 480 10.11 -8.66 25.59
CA ILE A 480 10.67 -8.87 26.93
C ILE A 480 11.37 -10.23 26.90
N ARG A 481 12.68 -10.21 26.93
CA ARG A 481 13.50 -11.42 26.93
C ARG A 481 13.69 -11.94 28.33
N LEU A 482 13.25 -13.18 28.55
CA LEU A 482 13.45 -13.89 29.79
C LEU A 482 14.62 -14.86 29.64
N GLU A 483 15.53 -14.87 30.60
CA GLU A 483 16.53 -15.94 30.76
C GLU A 483 15.85 -17.10 31.46
N VAL A 484 15.99 -18.30 30.88
CA VAL A 484 15.31 -19.51 31.34
C VAL A 484 16.31 -20.66 31.36
N PRO A 485 16.39 -21.45 32.44
CA PRO A 485 17.23 -22.63 32.47
C PRO A 485 16.92 -23.63 31.34
N SER A 486 17.94 -24.27 30.80
CA SER A 486 17.84 -25.19 29.65
C SER A 486 16.91 -26.40 29.88
N GLU A 487 16.57 -26.70 31.12
CA GLU A 487 15.78 -27.88 31.54
C GLU A 487 14.25 -27.57 31.54
N ILE A 488 13.86 -26.32 31.33
CA ILE A 488 12.46 -25.89 31.41
C ILE A 488 11.88 -25.78 30.01
N ASP A 489 10.66 -26.31 29.84
CA ASP A 489 9.91 -26.16 28.58
C ASP A 489 9.56 -24.67 28.35
N LYS A 490 10.17 -24.11 27.32
CA LYS A 490 10.05 -22.69 26.98
C LYS A 490 8.66 -22.33 26.47
N THR A 491 8.02 -23.25 25.75
CA THR A 491 6.64 -23.08 25.25
C THR A 491 5.66 -22.99 26.42
N ALA A 492 5.85 -23.84 27.45
CA ALA A 492 5.01 -23.80 28.65
C ALA A 492 5.16 -22.48 29.42
N ILE A 493 6.34 -21.86 29.41
CA ILE A 493 6.55 -20.55 30.06
C ILE A 493 5.77 -19.45 29.33
N GLU A 494 5.84 -19.43 28.01
CA GLU A 494 5.16 -18.43 27.21
C GLU A 494 3.64 -18.53 27.33
N GLU A 495 3.08 -19.74 27.20
CA GLU A 495 1.65 -19.99 27.37
C GLU A 495 1.16 -19.61 28.78
N GLN A 496 1.87 -20.03 29.81
CA GLN A 496 1.52 -19.72 31.20
C GLN A 496 1.62 -18.22 31.48
N HIS A 497 2.67 -17.55 30.99
CA HIS A 497 2.77 -16.11 31.16
C HIS A 497 1.62 -15.40 30.44
N HIS A 498 1.28 -15.81 29.23
CA HIS A 498 0.20 -15.22 28.45
C HIS A 498 -1.16 -15.37 29.14
N GLU A 499 -1.45 -16.53 29.71
CA GLU A 499 -2.68 -16.75 30.50
C GLU A 499 -2.70 -15.88 31.75
N LEU A 500 -1.59 -15.86 32.50
CA LEU A 500 -1.46 -15.03 33.70
C LEU A 500 -1.61 -13.54 33.39
N TYR A 501 -0.97 -13.08 32.33
CA TYR A 501 -1.05 -11.70 31.87
C TYR A 501 -2.48 -11.30 31.52
N LYS A 502 -3.21 -12.13 30.77
CA LYS A 502 -4.63 -11.91 30.47
C LYS A 502 -5.50 -11.84 31.73
N MET A 503 -5.25 -12.73 32.69
CA MET A 503 -5.97 -12.72 33.97
C MET A 503 -5.73 -11.43 34.76
N GLN A 504 -4.47 -11.01 34.88
CA GLN A 504 -4.10 -9.79 35.58
C GLN A 504 -4.64 -8.54 34.88
N LEU A 505 -4.57 -8.50 33.55
CA LEU A 505 -5.13 -7.43 32.75
C LEU A 505 -6.65 -7.30 32.96
N ALA A 506 -7.38 -8.41 32.90
CA ALA A 506 -8.82 -8.44 33.16
C ALA A 506 -9.16 -8.00 34.59
N ALA A 507 -8.37 -8.39 35.60
CA ALA A 507 -8.54 -7.97 36.96
C ALA A 507 -8.33 -6.46 37.16
N ILE A 508 -7.35 -5.89 36.49
CA ILE A 508 -7.07 -4.44 36.49
C ILE A 508 -8.24 -3.68 35.84
N TYR A 509 -8.70 -4.09 34.66
CA TYR A 509 -9.85 -3.45 34.00
C TYR A 509 -11.14 -3.57 34.82
N ASN A 510 -11.42 -4.72 35.43
CA ASN A 510 -12.58 -4.89 36.31
C ASN A 510 -12.51 -3.98 37.56
N LYS A 511 -11.30 -3.82 38.12
CA LYS A 511 -11.10 -2.91 39.26
C LYS A 511 -11.29 -1.45 38.86
N MET A 512 -10.84 -1.06 37.69
CA MET A 512 -11.04 0.28 37.12
C MET A 512 -12.53 0.54 36.87
N ALA A 513 -13.24 -0.41 36.23
CA ALA A 513 -14.68 -0.31 35.98
C ALA A 513 -15.47 -0.16 37.29
N LEU A 514 -15.12 -0.92 38.34
CA LEU A 514 -15.76 -0.82 39.67
C LEU A 514 -15.49 0.56 40.30
N GLN A 515 -14.31 1.11 40.14
CA GLN A 515 -13.99 2.45 40.61
C GLN A 515 -14.75 3.54 39.85
N GLU A 516 -14.90 3.39 38.51
CA GLU A 516 -15.74 4.28 37.70
C GLU A 516 -17.21 4.22 38.10
N GLU A 517 -17.73 3.04 38.40
CA GLU A 517 -19.10 2.84 38.90
C GLU A 517 -19.31 3.50 40.29
N GLN A 518 -18.34 3.33 41.19
CA GLN A 518 -18.34 4.01 42.48
C GLN A 518 -18.26 5.53 42.32
N LEU A 519 -17.42 6.02 41.41
CA LEU A 519 -17.29 7.45 41.11
C LEU A 519 -18.59 8.02 40.54
N SER A 520 -19.22 7.29 39.63
CA SER A 520 -20.53 7.63 39.05
C SER A 520 -21.62 7.69 40.11
N PHE A 521 -21.62 6.75 41.04
CA PHE A 521 -22.56 6.74 42.18
C PHE A 521 -22.35 7.96 43.09
N TYR A 522 -21.09 8.31 43.41
CA TYR A 522 -20.78 9.51 44.18
C TYR A 522 -21.18 10.80 43.46
N CYS A 523 -20.98 10.86 42.14
CA CYS A 523 -21.43 11.98 41.32
C CYS A 523 -22.95 12.13 41.33
N GLN A 524 -23.70 11.02 41.26
CA GLN A 524 -25.18 11.04 41.37
C GLN A 524 -25.66 11.48 42.76
N GLN A 525 -25.01 11.04 43.85
CA GLN A 525 -25.31 11.52 45.20
C GLN A 525 -25.04 13.02 45.35
N LEU A 526 -23.92 13.51 44.82
CA LEU A 526 -23.58 14.93 44.84
C LEU A 526 -24.55 15.77 43.99
N GLU A 527 -25.04 15.25 42.88
CA GLU A 527 -26.08 15.90 42.08
C GLU A 527 -27.44 15.96 42.80
N HIS A 528 -27.77 14.93 43.55
CA HIS A 528 -28.99 14.93 44.39
C HIS A 528 -28.91 15.92 45.56
N GLU A 529 -27.72 16.09 46.16
CA GLU A 529 -27.48 17.13 47.17
C GLU A 529 -27.42 18.54 46.57
N ARG A 530 -26.95 18.67 45.31
CA ARG A 530 -26.92 19.93 44.56
C ARG A 530 -28.32 20.51 44.34
N GLN A 531 -29.33 19.65 44.16
CA GLN A 531 -30.74 20.12 44.02
C GLN A 531 -31.27 20.73 45.32
N LYS A 532 -30.59 20.50 46.46
CA LYS A 532 -30.97 21.03 47.77
C LYS A 532 -30.23 22.29 48.18
N ASN A 533 -29.14 22.67 47.51
CA ASN A 533 -28.32 23.82 47.95
C ASN A 533 -27.61 24.53 46.78
N THR A 534 -28.09 25.71 46.40
CA THR A 534 -27.64 26.48 45.25
C THR A 534 -26.23 27.11 45.40
N GLU A 535 -25.65 27.14 46.59
CA GLU A 535 -24.31 27.68 46.84
C GLU A 535 -23.17 26.68 46.54
N PHE A 536 -23.44 25.38 46.50
CA PHE A 536 -22.46 24.35 46.14
C PHE A 536 -22.27 24.18 44.63
N SER A 537 -23.04 24.87 43.80
CA SER A 537 -23.11 24.69 42.36
C SER A 537 -21.80 24.96 41.62
N SER A 538 -21.00 25.95 42.05
CA SER A 538 -19.74 26.31 41.40
C SER A 538 -18.59 25.36 41.77
N ILE A 539 -18.54 24.89 42.99
CA ILE A 539 -17.48 23.96 43.44
C ILE A 539 -17.69 22.56 42.84
N ILE A 540 -18.94 22.12 42.73
CA ILE A 540 -19.28 20.83 42.14
C ILE A 540 -19.01 20.81 40.63
N LYS A 541 -19.23 21.94 39.94
CA LYS A 541 -18.92 22.05 38.51
C LYS A 541 -17.42 21.93 38.25
N ILE A 542 -16.59 22.53 39.08
CA ILE A 542 -15.12 22.43 39.02
C ILE A 542 -14.66 21.00 39.36
N LEU A 543 -15.28 20.33 40.33
CA LEU A 543 -14.97 18.94 40.70
C LEU A 543 -15.45 17.94 39.64
N ALA A 544 -16.62 18.14 39.02
CA ALA A 544 -17.14 17.30 37.96
C ALA A 544 -16.34 17.47 36.63
N GLU A 545 -15.93 18.68 36.30
CA GLU A 545 -15.05 18.95 35.14
C GLU A 545 -13.63 18.39 35.35
N ASN A 546 -13.14 18.36 36.59
CA ASN A 546 -11.87 17.71 36.92
C ASN A 546 -11.99 16.17 36.95
N GLN A 547 -13.16 15.61 37.27
CA GLN A 547 -13.39 14.17 37.26
C GLN A 547 -13.61 13.63 35.83
N THR A 548 -14.32 14.34 34.96
CA THR A 548 -14.40 13.97 33.53
C THR A 548 -13.02 14.05 32.84
N LYS A 549 -12.19 15.03 33.21
CA LYS A 549 -10.80 15.07 32.77
C LYS A 549 -9.96 13.92 33.34
N SER A 550 -10.23 13.46 34.57
CA SER A 550 -9.57 12.28 35.15
C SER A 550 -9.94 10.99 34.44
N SER A 551 -11.21 10.78 34.09
CA SER A 551 -11.65 9.56 33.40
C SER A 551 -11.18 9.53 31.93
N GLU A 552 -11.17 10.67 31.23
CA GLU A 552 -10.51 10.79 29.92
C GLU A 552 -8.98 10.66 30.03
N THR A 553 -8.38 11.19 31.10
CA THR A 553 -6.94 11.05 31.35
C THR A 553 -6.57 9.60 31.66
N ILE A 554 -7.40 8.86 32.41
CA ILE A 554 -7.20 7.44 32.70
C ILE A 554 -7.35 6.60 31.41
N LYS A 555 -8.30 6.93 30.53
CA LYS A 555 -8.48 6.25 29.23
C LYS A 555 -7.31 6.53 28.27
N ILE A 556 -6.84 7.78 28.24
CA ILE A 556 -5.66 8.19 27.45
C ILE A 556 -4.36 7.63 28.06
N MET A 557 -4.30 7.43 29.39
CA MET A 557 -3.15 6.78 30.05
C MET A 557 -3.10 5.29 29.75
N ALA A 558 -4.21 4.58 29.76
CA ALA A 558 -4.28 3.17 29.35
C ALA A 558 -3.83 2.98 27.89
N GLU A 559 -4.04 3.97 27.01
CA GLU A 559 -3.57 3.96 25.64
C GLU A 559 -2.12 4.47 25.46
N LYS A 560 -1.54 5.19 26.43
CA LYS A 560 -0.21 5.84 26.34
C LYS A 560 0.89 5.30 27.26
N GLU A 561 0.56 4.50 28.28
CA GLU A 561 1.57 3.96 29.23
C GLU A 561 2.55 2.93 28.63
N SER A 562 2.38 2.57 27.37
CA SER A 562 3.20 1.57 26.70
C SER A 562 4.60 2.03 26.27
N SER A 563 5.11 3.20 26.67
CA SER A 563 6.26 3.74 25.95
C SER A 563 7.43 4.37 26.73
N ARG A 564 7.72 3.97 27.97
CA ARG A 564 8.91 4.56 28.64
C ARG A 564 9.87 3.52 29.19
N ILE A 565 10.99 3.38 28.48
CA ILE A 565 12.18 2.70 28.95
C ILE A 565 13.16 3.78 29.39
N ILE A 566 13.59 3.77 30.63
CA ILE A 566 14.65 4.65 31.15
C ILE A 566 15.96 3.87 31.16
N ASN A 567 16.95 4.41 30.45
CA ASN A 567 18.30 3.82 30.44
C ASN A 567 19.10 4.32 31.64
N THR A 568 19.39 3.42 32.58
CA THR A 568 20.14 3.72 33.81
C THR A 568 21.52 3.11 33.76
N GLY A 569 22.41 3.62 32.88
CA GLY A 569 23.84 3.34 32.94
C GLY A 569 24.24 1.87 32.88
N GLY A 570 23.59 1.07 32.07
CA GLY A 570 23.89 -0.34 31.85
C GLY A 570 22.71 -1.29 31.96
N GLY A 571 21.52 -0.81 32.30
CA GLY A 571 20.28 -1.56 32.31
C GLY A 571 19.07 -0.65 32.08
N ASN A 572 18.09 -1.17 31.39
CA ASN A 572 16.81 -0.49 31.23
C ASN A 572 15.87 -0.93 32.34
N TYR A 573 15.22 -0.01 33.02
CA TYR A 573 14.12 -0.33 33.93
C TYR A 573 12.89 0.49 33.60
N VAL A 574 11.74 0.01 34.00
CA VAL A 574 10.45 0.68 33.81
C VAL A 574 10.00 1.25 35.14
N GLU A 575 9.65 2.52 35.13
CA GLU A 575 9.12 3.19 36.29
C GLU A 575 7.60 3.01 36.34
N SER A 576 7.09 2.40 37.41
CA SER A 576 5.64 2.36 37.69
C SER A 576 5.24 3.69 38.30
N ASN A 577 4.28 4.35 37.67
CA ASN A 577 3.88 5.67 38.10
C ASN A 577 2.58 5.63 38.92
N THR A 578 2.67 5.94 40.20
CA THR A 578 1.53 6.08 41.13
C THR A 578 1.35 7.51 41.60
N GLY A 579 1.55 8.49 40.75
CA GLY A 579 1.41 9.89 41.12
C GLY A 579 0.65 10.70 40.08
N THR A 580 0.00 11.76 40.51
CA THR A 580 -0.60 12.79 39.67
C THR A 580 0.46 13.39 38.75
N TYR A 581 0.48 12.98 37.50
CA TYR A 581 1.44 13.49 36.52
C TYR A 581 0.85 14.61 35.68
N VAL A 582 1.64 15.62 35.50
CA VAL A 582 1.51 16.55 34.38
C VAL A 582 1.79 15.75 33.11
N GLN A 583 0.85 15.75 32.22
CA GLN A 583 0.82 14.94 31.03
C GLN A 583 2.11 15.04 30.23
N GLY A 584 2.91 14.00 30.27
CA GLY A 584 3.84 13.70 29.18
C GLY A 584 5.30 14.11 29.33
N SER A 585 5.78 14.69 30.40
CA SER A 585 7.18 15.12 30.43
C SER A 585 7.85 14.91 31.78
N TYR A 586 8.74 13.96 31.81
CA TYR A 586 9.66 13.71 32.91
C TYR A 586 10.94 14.52 32.71
N ILE A 587 11.36 15.28 33.72
CA ILE A 587 12.66 15.96 33.68
C ILE A 587 13.73 14.90 33.93
N ASN A 588 14.59 14.65 32.94
CA ASN A 588 15.70 13.73 33.11
C ASN A 588 16.79 14.33 34.02
N MET A 589 16.60 14.16 35.32
CA MET A 589 17.55 14.66 36.31
C MET A 589 18.93 13.96 36.28
N SER A 590 19.13 12.96 35.38
CA SER A 590 20.47 12.38 35.18
C SER A 590 21.39 13.26 34.34
N GLN A 591 20.88 14.25 33.63
CA GLN A 591 21.62 15.23 32.83
C GLN A 591 22.11 16.41 33.68
N ASP A 592 22.98 17.22 33.13
CA ASP A 592 23.33 18.50 33.76
C ASP A 592 22.19 19.53 33.60
N LEU A 593 22.29 20.67 34.30
CA LEU A 593 21.25 21.72 34.28
C LEU A 593 21.02 22.27 32.87
N LEU A 594 22.06 22.39 32.06
CA LEU A 594 21.96 22.91 30.69
C LEU A 594 21.16 21.96 29.78
N GLN A 595 21.36 20.66 29.91
CA GLN A 595 20.66 19.65 29.15
C GLN A 595 19.19 19.47 29.61
N ALA A 596 18.91 19.70 30.90
CA ALA A 596 17.56 19.62 31.46
C ALA A 596 16.74 20.91 31.28
N ALA A 597 17.37 22.01 30.94
CA ALA A 597 16.72 23.33 30.86
C ALA A 597 15.58 23.38 29.84
N SER A 598 15.76 22.74 28.67
CA SER A 598 14.70 22.65 27.64
C SER A 598 13.50 21.90 28.18
N GLN A 599 13.69 20.79 28.85
CA GLN A 599 12.61 19.97 29.40
C GLN A 599 11.82 20.68 30.49
N ILE A 600 12.52 21.47 31.34
CA ILE A 600 11.88 22.28 32.36
C ILE A 600 11.05 23.41 31.71
N GLN A 601 11.58 24.04 30.67
CA GLN A 601 10.90 25.06 29.91
C GLN A 601 9.65 24.55 29.22
N ASP A 602 9.77 23.40 28.51
CA ASP A 602 8.68 22.75 27.80
C ASP A 602 7.54 22.33 28.73
N LEU A 603 7.87 21.85 29.95
CA LEU A 603 6.90 21.53 30.98
C LEU A 603 6.11 22.74 31.48
N ILE A 604 6.79 23.84 31.69
CA ILE A 604 6.16 25.09 32.11
C ILE A 604 5.25 25.60 31.00
N GLU A 605 5.68 25.57 29.75
CA GLU A 605 4.87 25.97 28.59
C GLU A 605 3.64 25.06 28.39
N GLN A 606 3.77 23.76 28.60
CA GLN A 606 2.63 22.84 28.57
C GLN A 606 1.60 23.17 29.64
N LEU A 607 2.03 23.47 30.87
CA LEU A 607 1.14 23.88 31.96
C LEU A 607 0.45 25.20 31.70
N GLN A 608 1.17 26.16 31.08
CA GLN A 608 0.58 27.42 30.63
C GLN A 608 -0.48 27.23 29.56
N ASN A 609 -0.25 26.34 28.58
CA ASN A 609 -1.23 25.98 27.55
C ASN A 609 -2.48 25.27 28.14
N GLN A 610 -2.39 24.73 29.36
CA GLN A 610 -3.52 24.20 30.14
C GLN A 610 -4.24 25.27 30.97
N GLY A 611 -3.85 26.57 30.84
CA GLY A 611 -4.53 27.67 31.49
C GLY A 611 -3.93 28.11 32.86
N LEU A 612 -2.77 27.56 33.25
CA LEU A 612 -2.07 27.97 34.49
C LEU A 612 -1.23 29.21 34.25
N THR A 613 -1.13 30.08 35.25
CA THR A 613 -0.21 31.21 35.19
C THR A 613 1.25 30.76 35.30
N VAL A 614 2.19 31.52 34.76
CA VAL A 614 3.65 31.20 34.77
C VAL A 614 4.15 30.86 36.17
N ASP A 615 3.68 31.56 37.20
CA ASP A 615 4.14 31.35 38.57
C ASP A 615 3.57 30.06 39.18
N ILE A 616 2.33 29.72 38.90
CA ILE A 616 1.71 28.46 39.36
C ILE A 616 2.36 27.29 38.63
N ALA A 617 2.62 27.40 37.33
CA ALA A 617 3.31 26.40 36.54
C ALA A 617 4.73 26.11 37.06
N LYS A 618 5.49 27.16 37.38
CA LYS A 618 6.82 27.03 38.01
C LYS A 618 6.75 26.31 39.36
N GLU A 619 5.77 26.67 40.19
CA GLU A 619 5.60 26.09 41.52
C GLU A 619 5.25 24.59 41.43
N GLN A 620 4.42 24.21 40.48
CA GLN A 620 4.04 22.81 40.24
C GLN A 620 5.24 21.97 39.79
N VAL A 621 5.98 22.43 38.79
CA VAL A 621 7.20 21.74 38.29
C VAL A 621 8.26 21.68 39.41
N ALA A 622 8.41 22.73 40.19
CA ALA A 622 9.36 22.77 41.30
C ALA A 622 9.02 21.77 42.40
N ASN A 623 7.74 21.63 42.74
CA ASN A 623 7.27 20.70 43.76
C ASN A 623 7.43 19.24 43.30
N GLU A 624 7.25 18.93 42.02
CA GLU A 624 7.53 17.61 41.46
C GLU A 624 9.01 17.26 41.55
N MET A 625 9.89 18.19 41.15
CA MET A 625 11.35 18.02 41.27
C MET A 625 11.78 17.83 42.73
N ALA A 626 11.18 18.56 43.65
CA ALA A 626 11.46 18.46 45.07
C ALA A 626 11.02 17.12 45.66
N THR A 627 9.82 16.67 45.30
CA THR A 627 9.28 15.39 45.72
C THR A 627 10.15 14.23 45.27
N GLU A 628 10.64 14.27 44.04
CA GLU A 628 11.54 13.27 43.49
C GLU A 628 12.91 13.27 44.18
N ALA A 629 13.46 14.46 44.46
CA ALA A 629 14.69 14.61 45.20
C ALA A 629 14.61 14.16 46.68
N GLN A 630 13.43 14.22 47.29
CA GLN A 630 13.20 13.69 48.66
C GLN A 630 13.20 12.16 48.69
N LYS A 631 12.72 11.50 47.60
CA LYS A 631 12.65 10.03 47.50
C LYS A 631 13.97 9.39 47.08
N ASN A 632 14.84 10.12 46.36
CA ASN A 632 16.05 9.57 45.77
C ASN A 632 17.29 10.39 46.13
N PRO A 633 18.25 9.84 46.94
CA PRO A 633 19.47 10.56 47.36
C PRO A 633 20.35 11.02 46.19
N THR A 634 20.35 10.26 45.06
CA THR A 634 21.12 10.64 43.88
C THR A 634 20.52 11.85 43.19
N MET A 635 19.21 11.93 43.12
CA MET A 635 18.48 13.10 42.61
C MET A 635 18.63 14.32 43.50
N LYS A 636 18.61 14.13 44.81
CA LYS A 636 18.91 15.19 45.80
C LYS A 636 20.28 15.81 45.56
N ASN A 637 21.33 14.96 45.39
CA ASN A 637 22.68 15.44 45.12
C ASN A 637 22.82 16.19 43.80
N LYS A 638 22.06 15.82 42.80
CA LYS A 638 22.05 16.53 41.50
C LYS A 638 21.33 17.87 41.61
N LEU A 639 20.22 17.94 42.32
CA LEU A 639 19.51 19.20 42.55
C LEU A 639 20.42 20.19 43.29
N VAL A 640 21.25 19.72 44.24
CA VAL A 640 22.30 20.52 44.89
C VAL A 640 23.32 21.04 43.87
N LYS A 641 23.84 20.16 42.98
CA LYS A 641 24.80 20.57 41.94
C LYS A 641 24.21 21.56 40.95
N TRP A 642 22.95 21.38 40.57
CA TRP A 642 22.24 22.37 39.74
C TRP A 642 22.12 23.70 40.45
N GLY A 643 21.84 23.73 41.77
CA GLY A 643 21.83 24.93 42.57
C GLY A 643 23.16 25.70 42.53
N GLN A 644 24.26 24.95 42.66
CA GLN A 644 25.62 25.50 42.60
C GLN A 644 25.98 26.08 41.23
N SER A 645 25.45 25.50 40.15
CA SER A 645 25.72 25.94 38.76
C SER A 645 24.79 27.05 38.27
N LEU A 646 23.75 27.44 39.01
CA LEU A 646 22.78 28.46 38.59
C LEU A 646 23.40 29.84 38.29
N GLY A 647 24.50 30.18 38.95
CA GLY A 647 25.21 31.47 38.76
C GLY A 647 25.97 31.54 37.43
N SER A 648 26.46 30.42 36.93
CA SER A 648 27.29 30.31 35.72
C SER A 648 26.54 29.76 34.52
N ALA A 649 25.33 29.19 34.72
CA ALA A 649 24.56 28.56 33.66
C ALA A 649 23.83 29.59 32.77
N THR A 650 23.94 29.45 31.46
CA THR A 650 23.22 30.23 30.43
C THR A 650 21.83 29.68 30.20
N VAL A 651 21.00 29.63 31.22
CA VAL A 651 19.60 29.16 31.15
C VAL A 651 18.64 30.31 31.44
N SER A 652 17.36 30.17 30.99
CA SER A 652 16.35 31.22 31.17
C SER A 652 16.08 31.52 32.66
N ASP A 653 15.66 32.75 32.97
CA ASP A 653 15.30 33.13 34.34
C ASP A 653 14.11 32.34 34.89
N VAL A 654 13.25 31.86 34.00
CA VAL A 654 12.15 30.97 34.33
C VAL A 654 12.66 29.63 34.89
N VAL A 655 13.63 29.03 34.20
CA VAL A 655 14.27 27.75 34.63
C VAL A 655 15.06 27.98 35.93
N LYS A 656 15.83 29.08 36.03
CA LYS A 656 16.55 29.40 37.26
C LYS A 656 15.61 29.56 38.45
N GLY A 657 14.48 30.23 38.25
CA GLY A 657 13.43 30.39 39.28
C GLY A 657 12.83 29.05 39.72
N THR A 658 12.51 28.19 38.77
CA THR A 658 11.92 26.84 39.03
C THR A 658 12.89 25.97 39.82
N VAL A 659 14.16 25.90 39.44
CA VAL A 659 15.19 25.14 40.15
C VAL A 659 15.43 25.67 41.55
N LYS A 660 15.43 26.99 41.77
CA LYS A 660 15.54 27.61 43.13
C LYS A 660 14.34 27.24 43.99
N LEU A 661 13.13 27.25 43.44
CA LEU A 661 11.91 26.80 44.14
C LEU A 661 12.00 25.34 44.52
N ALA A 662 12.42 24.44 43.58
CA ALA A 662 12.59 23.03 43.83
C ALA A 662 13.58 22.73 44.96
N ILE A 663 14.71 23.44 45.00
CA ILE A 663 15.73 23.35 46.06
C ILE A 663 15.12 23.72 47.41
N ARG A 664 14.37 24.83 47.48
CA ARG A 664 13.68 25.25 48.71
C ARG A 664 12.61 24.25 49.16
N SER A 665 11.76 23.79 48.24
CA SER A 665 10.71 22.82 48.52
C SER A 665 11.27 21.44 48.94
N ALA A 666 12.44 21.06 48.46
CA ALA A 666 13.16 19.86 48.88
C ALA A 666 13.86 19.99 50.25
N GLY A 667 13.80 21.15 50.92
CA GLY A 667 14.47 21.37 52.19
C GLY A 667 15.99 21.43 52.12
N ILE A 668 16.56 21.79 50.95
CA ILE A 668 17.98 21.87 50.69
C ILE A 668 18.42 23.34 50.92
N PRO A 669 19.44 23.61 51.76
CA PRO A 669 19.95 24.97 51.89
C PRO A 669 20.53 25.46 50.57
N LEU A 670 20.10 26.65 50.10
CA LEU A 670 20.70 27.31 48.95
C LEU A 670 22.13 27.74 49.30
N PRO A 671 23.12 27.49 48.44
CA PRO A 671 24.50 27.91 48.66
C PRO A 671 24.63 29.43 48.69
#